data_7647ab71bafe3a3bf1f62d1c991f39ab
#
_entry.id   7647ab71bafe3a3bf1f62d1c991f39ab
#
_cell.length_a   1.000
_cell.length_b   1.000
_cell.length_c   1.000
_cell.angle_alpha   90.00
_cell.angle_beta   90.00
_cell.angle_gamma   90.00
#
_symmetry.space_group_name_H-M   'P 1'
#
loop_
_entity.id
_entity.type
_entity.pdbx_description
1 polymer ?
#
loop_
_entity_poly.entity_id
_entity_poly.type
_entity_poly.pdbx_seq_one_letter_code
_entity_poly.pdbx_strand_id
1 'polypeptide(L)'
;MSELASLGLFLAAIAIYSCKAGRNKFWFFVVLILLVLFVVLNATLYASNYFTGDGINDAVLYTLTNSLTGAGISKYVVPGIGLIIVLFLLFCLLSWILRRRERPHHIGWSLLAVACALGSVQTTPAFRQVASLIVSHTQLADSDFDAFYKVPRNRIAQPHLNVVYIYGESLERTYFDQHAFPGLAPELSRLKEQSIDFSQTEQLPGTDYTIAGMVASMCGIPLFAPFDGNASASLSSFYPQNVCLGDILKNSGYDNWFIQGADLRFAGKDVFLKSHGFDPANLYGAQELKSRVADPTYRNNWGYYDDTVMDEVFEKYQELSKANKPFALFTLTVDTHHPDGFISRSCERKSYSFDGKPNQSFSAVACSQEHVARLIDRIKASPWFKQTVIVVTSDHLAMNNTAHQYLIKQPRHDLFMVIRGDKPQAEVIDARRSTLDNGATLLDILGGDNAIGLGRSSLSSVSLSTQFEDMKSKVMSWKPDIIQLWNFPKMMDSFTVDQVKNTFSFSGTTFRLPILFRISDKHVEPMPEGEYSAPLRYQLADFTSTDKFLWVDRCFKMARLWQPSLALSGDLCVAMGQLGATPAVTHIDQPQWKGKVKFPTTPTSDAAYQRNLAQIRIEDNDIRYSADSFRLDVPGAPQSIKRFSGISRPESWGRWSNANLAPEVKIEYVDPLPPKFDLVITARAYGANVHRQIPVRVGDQQQLLSLGETFSTHTLHFDNPTATHQLTIAPPEPQLSNIGNITGQDPRKLGIGMVEIKIVPQP
;
A
#
# COMPACT_ATOMS: atom_id res chain seq x y z
N MET A 1 -33.30 -11.49 -4.27
CA MET A 1 -34.44 -10.68 -4.79
C MET A 1 -34.03 -9.79 -5.97
N SER A 2 -32.85 -9.18 -5.99
CA SER A 2 -32.40 -8.32 -7.11
C SER A 2 -32.21 -9.05 -8.45
N GLU A 3 -31.75 -10.29 -8.44
CA GLU A 3 -31.54 -11.09 -9.67
C GLU A 3 -32.87 -11.47 -10.35
N LEU A 4 -33.85 -11.90 -9.57
CA LEU A 4 -35.18 -12.21 -10.12
C LEU A 4 -35.86 -10.97 -10.67
N ALA A 5 -35.71 -9.81 -10.02
CA ALA A 5 -36.25 -8.55 -10.49
C ALA A 5 -35.57 -8.10 -11.80
N SER A 6 -34.24 -8.21 -11.91
CA SER A 6 -33.50 -7.84 -13.11
C SER A 6 -33.86 -8.74 -14.30
N LEU A 7 -34.00 -10.05 -14.08
CA LEU A 7 -34.46 -11.01 -15.10
C LEU A 7 -35.92 -10.72 -15.52
N GLY A 8 -36.79 -10.40 -14.56
CA GLY A 8 -38.17 -10.02 -14.86
C GLY A 8 -38.27 -8.79 -15.76
N LEU A 9 -37.48 -7.76 -15.49
CA LEU A 9 -37.39 -6.54 -16.32
C LEU A 9 -36.80 -6.85 -17.71
N PHE A 10 -35.79 -7.72 -17.80
CA PHE A 10 -35.22 -8.18 -19.06
C PHE A 10 -36.26 -8.86 -19.94
N LEU A 11 -37.02 -9.81 -19.39
CA LEU A 11 -38.08 -10.50 -20.10
C LEU A 11 -39.23 -9.56 -20.49
N ALA A 12 -39.59 -8.62 -19.61
CA ALA A 12 -40.59 -7.59 -19.88
C ALA A 12 -40.17 -6.70 -21.05
N ALA A 13 -38.91 -6.27 -21.11
CA ALA A 13 -38.39 -5.47 -22.21
C ALA A 13 -38.53 -6.18 -23.57
N ILE A 14 -38.17 -7.49 -23.62
CA ILE A 14 -38.32 -8.33 -24.81
C ILE A 14 -39.80 -8.44 -25.21
N ALA A 15 -40.67 -8.75 -24.26
CA ALA A 15 -42.10 -8.91 -24.52
C ALA A 15 -42.77 -7.62 -25.01
N ILE A 16 -42.52 -6.52 -24.35
CA ILE A 16 -43.06 -5.21 -24.72
C ILE A 16 -42.59 -4.80 -26.11
N TYR A 17 -41.28 -4.87 -26.36
CA TYR A 17 -40.75 -4.47 -27.67
C TYR A 17 -41.26 -5.37 -28.79
N SER A 18 -41.18 -6.69 -28.65
CA SER A 18 -41.59 -7.65 -29.69
C SER A 18 -43.09 -7.67 -29.92
N CYS A 19 -43.94 -7.43 -28.87
CA CYS A 19 -45.38 -7.57 -28.97
C CYS A 19 -46.15 -6.23 -29.16
N LYS A 20 -45.57 -5.11 -28.72
CA LYS A 20 -46.31 -3.81 -28.64
C LYS A 20 -45.62 -2.62 -29.33
N ALA A 21 -44.30 -2.54 -29.40
CA ALA A 21 -43.55 -1.36 -29.83
C ALA A 21 -43.57 -1.11 -31.34
N GLY A 22 -43.69 -2.17 -32.17
CA GLY A 22 -43.58 -2.08 -33.64
C GLY A 22 -42.15 -1.84 -34.14
N ARG A 23 -41.99 -1.85 -35.47
CA ARG A 23 -40.67 -1.84 -36.12
C ARG A 23 -40.13 -0.42 -36.30
N ASN A 24 -39.04 -0.08 -35.61
CA ASN A 24 -38.24 1.11 -35.84
C ASN A 24 -36.76 0.77 -35.63
N LYS A 25 -35.89 1.12 -36.61
CA LYS A 25 -34.47 0.74 -36.58
C LYS A 25 -33.73 1.33 -35.39
N PHE A 26 -33.99 2.59 -35.03
CA PHE A 26 -33.32 3.27 -33.91
C PHE A 26 -33.64 2.55 -32.58
N TRP A 27 -34.92 2.40 -32.25
CA TRP A 27 -35.36 1.75 -31.02
C TRP A 27 -34.98 0.27 -30.96
N PHE A 28 -34.95 -0.41 -32.13
CA PHE A 28 -34.44 -1.78 -32.21
C PHE A 28 -33.00 -1.88 -31.73
N PHE A 29 -32.11 -1.01 -32.26
CA PHE A 29 -30.72 -1.05 -31.84
C PHE A 29 -30.54 -0.65 -30.37
N VAL A 30 -31.27 0.35 -29.87
CA VAL A 30 -31.19 0.79 -28.46
C VAL A 30 -31.59 -0.39 -27.52
N VAL A 31 -32.75 -1.01 -27.77
CA VAL A 31 -33.19 -2.13 -26.94
C VAL A 31 -32.24 -3.33 -27.07
N LEU A 32 -31.81 -3.67 -28.28
CA LEU A 32 -30.88 -4.78 -28.50
C LEU A 32 -29.55 -4.58 -27.76
N ILE A 33 -28.96 -3.39 -27.85
CA ILE A 33 -27.70 -3.05 -27.15
C ILE A 33 -27.87 -3.23 -25.63
N LEU A 34 -28.96 -2.73 -25.04
CA LEU A 34 -29.18 -2.86 -23.59
C LEU A 34 -29.39 -4.31 -23.16
N LEU A 35 -30.13 -5.11 -23.96
CA LEU A 35 -30.33 -6.53 -23.67
C LEU A 35 -29.03 -7.32 -23.82
N VAL A 36 -28.23 -7.03 -24.83
CA VAL A 36 -26.90 -7.64 -25.01
C VAL A 36 -25.97 -7.25 -23.87
N LEU A 37 -25.97 -5.98 -23.45
CA LEU A 37 -25.21 -5.51 -22.30
C LEU A 37 -25.58 -6.26 -21.02
N PHE A 38 -26.89 -6.45 -20.77
CA PHE A 38 -27.35 -7.28 -19.64
C PHE A 38 -26.79 -8.70 -19.70
N VAL A 39 -26.86 -9.35 -20.87
CA VAL A 39 -26.36 -10.72 -21.05
C VAL A 39 -24.86 -10.80 -20.82
N VAL A 40 -24.09 -9.88 -21.41
CA VAL A 40 -22.63 -9.83 -21.28
C VAL A 40 -22.21 -9.59 -19.83
N LEU A 41 -22.82 -8.61 -19.15
CA LEU A 41 -22.52 -8.31 -17.74
C LEU A 41 -22.77 -9.54 -16.85
N ASN A 42 -23.91 -10.22 -17.00
CA ASN A 42 -24.19 -11.39 -16.19
C ASN A 42 -23.30 -12.59 -16.57
N ALA A 43 -22.99 -12.80 -17.85
CA ALA A 43 -22.03 -13.82 -18.26
C ALA A 43 -20.63 -13.56 -17.65
N THR A 44 -20.19 -12.29 -17.61
CA THR A 44 -18.93 -11.90 -16.96
C THR A 44 -18.99 -12.18 -15.45
N LEU A 45 -20.11 -11.85 -14.79
CA LEU A 45 -20.29 -12.12 -13.36
C LEU A 45 -20.21 -13.63 -13.06
N TYR A 46 -20.90 -14.47 -13.85
CA TYR A 46 -20.86 -15.93 -13.65
C TYR A 46 -19.47 -16.51 -13.93
N ALA A 47 -18.78 -16.03 -14.97
CA ALA A 47 -17.41 -16.45 -15.25
C ALA A 47 -16.45 -16.02 -14.12
N SER A 48 -16.56 -14.80 -13.64
CA SER A 48 -15.77 -14.31 -12.50
C SER A 48 -16.02 -15.12 -11.24
N ASN A 49 -17.29 -15.40 -10.90
CA ASN A 49 -17.66 -16.23 -9.76
C ASN A 49 -17.12 -17.66 -9.86
N TYR A 50 -17.02 -18.21 -11.07
CA TYR A 50 -16.45 -19.54 -11.26
C TYR A 50 -14.99 -19.60 -10.81
N PHE A 51 -14.21 -18.54 -11.05
CA PHE A 51 -12.80 -18.49 -10.68
C PHE A 51 -12.58 -17.94 -9.26
N THR A 52 -13.16 -16.81 -8.93
CA THR A 52 -12.87 -16.09 -7.68
C THR A 52 -13.79 -16.47 -6.52
N GLY A 53 -15.06 -16.78 -6.81
CA GLY A 53 -16.10 -16.91 -5.80
C GLY A 53 -16.74 -15.59 -5.37
N ASP A 54 -16.10 -14.43 -5.66
CA ASP A 54 -16.44 -13.10 -5.15
C ASP A 54 -16.94 -12.12 -6.23
N GLY A 55 -17.27 -12.62 -7.43
CA GLY A 55 -17.79 -11.80 -8.52
C GLY A 55 -16.73 -10.99 -9.26
N ILE A 56 -17.17 -9.83 -9.81
CA ILE A 56 -16.31 -8.93 -10.58
C ILE A 56 -15.62 -7.99 -9.59
N ASN A 57 -14.33 -8.21 -9.37
CA ASN A 57 -13.48 -7.48 -8.42
C ASN A 57 -12.14 -7.06 -9.07
N ASP A 58 -11.23 -6.51 -8.26
CA ASP A 58 -9.90 -6.07 -8.72
C ASP A 58 -9.03 -7.23 -9.21
N ALA A 59 -9.19 -8.45 -8.70
CA ALA A 59 -8.48 -9.64 -9.18
C ALA A 59 -8.83 -9.95 -10.63
N VAL A 60 -10.13 -9.83 -10.99
CA VAL A 60 -10.60 -9.99 -12.37
C VAL A 60 -10.02 -8.91 -13.28
N LEU A 61 -10.07 -7.63 -12.84
CA LEU A 61 -9.48 -6.52 -13.59
C LEU A 61 -7.99 -6.74 -13.82
N TYR A 62 -7.25 -7.09 -12.77
CA TYR A 62 -5.82 -7.36 -12.86
C TYR A 62 -5.51 -8.50 -13.83
N THR A 63 -6.25 -9.62 -13.75
CA THR A 63 -6.05 -10.78 -14.62
C THR A 63 -6.32 -10.46 -16.09
N LEU A 64 -7.35 -9.65 -16.39
CA LEU A 64 -7.69 -9.25 -17.76
C LEU A 64 -6.69 -8.25 -18.36
N THR A 65 -6.00 -7.48 -17.52
CA THR A 65 -5.03 -6.46 -17.95
C THR A 65 -3.59 -6.95 -17.99
N ASN A 66 -3.30 -8.14 -17.47
CA ASN A 66 -1.96 -8.73 -17.45
C ASN A 66 -1.83 -9.94 -18.38
N SER A 67 -0.57 -10.33 -18.65
CA SER A 67 -0.27 -11.50 -19.49
C SER A 67 -0.76 -12.79 -18.85
N LEU A 68 -1.48 -13.60 -19.59
CA LEU A 68 -1.92 -14.94 -19.20
C LEU A 68 -0.85 -16.02 -19.49
N THR A 69 0.35 -15.65 -19.85
CA THR A 69 1.46 -16.58 -20.10
C THR A 69 1.75 -17.39 -18.83
N GLY A 70 1.73 -18.72 -18.92
CA GLY A 70 1.94 -19.60 -17.77
C GLY A 70 0.70 -19.87 -16.90
N ALA A 71 -0.47 -19.35 -17.27
CA ALA A 71 -1.71 -19.48 -16.48
C ALA A 71 -2.39 -20.85 -16.52
N GLY A 72 -1.81 -21.88 -17.16
CA GLY A 72 -2.44 -23.20 -17.29
C GLY A 72 -3.80 -23.21 -17.99
N ILE A 73 -4.08 -22.18 -18.82
CA ILE A 73 -5.40 -21.90 -19.40
C ILE A 73 -5.85 -22.91 -20.48
N SER A 74 -5.00 -23.84 -20.91
CA SER A 74 -5.31 -24.78 -22.01
C SER A 74 -6.62 -25.53 -21.82
N LYS A 75 -6.96 -25.91 -20.59
CA LYS A 75 -8.22 -26.60 -20.27
C LYS A 75 -9.47 -25.72 -20.38
N TYR A 76 -9.31 -24.40 -20.37
CA TYR A 76 -10.42 -23.43 -20.45
C TYR A 76 -10.67 -22.90 -21.87
N VAL A 77 -9.79 -23.19 -22.84
CA VAL A 77 -9.93 -22.72 -24.23
C VAL A 77 -11.22 -23.26 -24.84
N VAL A 78 -11.49 -24.55 -24.72
CA VAL A 78 -12.71 -25.20 -25.29
C VAL A 78 -13.97 -24.66 -24.61
N PRO A 79 -14.09 -24.62 -23.26
CA PRO A 79 -15.24 -24.00 -22.59
C PRO A 79 -15.40 -22.51 -22.97
N GLY A 80 -14.30 -21.74 -23.10
CA GLY A 80 -14.34 -20.33 -23.49
C GLY A 80 -14.89 -20.13 -24.90
N ILE A 81 -14.45 -20.93 -25.87
CA ILE A 81 -15.01 -20.92 -27.23
C ILE A 81 -16.50 -21.29 -27.18
N GLY A 82 -16.88 -22.32 -26.40
CA GLY A 82 -18.26 -22.67 -26.19
C GLY A 82 -19.12 -21.52 -25.67
N LEU A 83 -18.63 -20.79 -24.68
CA LEU A 83 -19.30 -19.59 -24.12
C LEU A 83 -19.50 -18.51 -25.21
N ILE A 84 -18.48 -18.22 -26.01
CA ILE A 84 -18.56 -17.24 -27.11
C ILE A 84 -19.63 -17.66 -28.12
N ILE A 85 -19.69 -18.94 -28.49
CA ILE A 85 -20.71 -19.48 -29.41
C ILE A 85 -22.10 -19.29 -28.80
N VAL A 86 -22.29 -19.61 -27.52
CA VAL A 86 -23.57 -19.43 -26.83
C VAL A 86 -24.01 -17.99 -26.80
N LEU A 87 -23.12 -17.07 -26.48
CA LEU A 87 -23.40 -15.62 -26.50
C LEU A 87 -23.77 -15.14 -27.89
N PHE A 88 -23.07 -15.61 -28.92
CA PHE A 88 -23.41 -15.29 -30.31
C PHE A 88 -24.78 -15.83 -30.72
N LEU A 89 -25.12 -17.07 -30.35
CA LEU A 89 -26.44 -17.65 -30.61
C LEU A 89 -27.54 -16.88 -29.88
N LEU A 90 -27.31 -16.46 -28.62
CA LEU A 90 -28.24 -15.62 -27.86
C LEU A 90 -28.43 -14.23 -28.52
N PHE A 91 -27.36 -13.63 -29.02
CA PHE A 91 -27.47 -12.39 -29.79
C PHE A 91 -28.33 -12.57 -31.06
N CYS A 92 -28.09 -13.62 -31.82
CA CYS A 92 -28.89 -13.96 -33.02
C CYS A 92 -30.36 -14.18 -32.65
N LEU A 93 -30.61 -14.92 -31.57
CA LEU A 93 -31.98 -15.23 -31.09
C LEU A 93 -32.71 -13.95 -30.64
N LEU A 94 -32.07 -13.12 -29.84
CA LEU A 94 -32.62 -11.81 -29.44
C LEU A 94 -32.94 -10.92 -30.65
N SER A 95 -31.99 -10.82 -31.57
CA SER A 95 -32.18 -10.07 -32.81
C SER A 95 -33.35 -10.59 -33.63
N TRP A 96 -33.52 -11.90 -33.71
CA TRP A 96 -34.64 -12.55 -34.42
C TRP A 96 -35.99 -12.31 -33.70
N ILE A 97 -36.05 -12.48 -32.39
CA ILE A 97 -37.27 -12.24 -31.59
C ILE A 97 -37.73 -10.80 -31.73
N LEU A 98 -36.81 -9.83 -31.62
CA LEU A 98 -37.14 -8.41 -31.71
C LEU A 98 -37.56 -7.97 -33.11
N ARG A 99 -37.18 -8.73 -34.18
CA ARG A 99 -37.52 -8.44 -35.58
C ARG A 99 -38.79 -9.17 -36.07
N ARG A 100 -39.30 -10.13 -35.31
CA ARG A 100 -40.26 -11.15 -35.80
C ARG A 100 -41.64 -10.63 -36.19
N ARG A 101 -42.07 -9.39 -35.77
CA ARG A 101 -43.39 -8.87 -36.05
C ARG A 101 -43.33 -7.49 -36.70
N GLU A 102 -43.98 -7.37 -37.86
CA GLU A 102 -44.21 -6.09 -38.52
C GLU A 102 -45.49 -5.44 -37.99
N ARG A 103 -45.37 -4.39 -37.20
CA ARG A 103 -46.45 -3.56 -36.67
C ARG A 103 -46.11 -2.10 -36.81
N PRO A 104 -47.15 -1.19 -36.86
CA PRO A 104 -46.89 0.24 -36.84
C PRO A 104 -46.14 0.60 -35.54
N HIS A 105 -45.20 1.53 -35.68
CA HIS A 105 -44.36 1.95 -34.57
C HIS A 105 -45.13 2.78 -33.55
N HIS A 106 -45.00 2.42 -32.27
CA HIS A 106 -45.53 3.15 -31.13
C HIS A 106 -44.41 3.58 -30.18
N ILE A 107 -44.11 4.88 -30.14
CA ILE A 107 -43.00 5.45 -29.36
C ILE A 107 -43.13 5.18 -27.85
N GLY A 108 -44.35 5.24 -27.30
CA GLY A 108 -44.57 5.01 -25.88
C GLY A 108 -44.19 3.58 -25.44
N TRP A 109 -44.52 2.57 -26.24
CA TRP A 109 -44.10 1.17 -25.96
C TRP A 109 -42.61 0.97 -26.16
N SER A 110 -41.99 1.67 -27.12
CA SER A 110 -40.51 1.64 -27.28
C SER A 110 -39.82 2.24 -26.08
N LEU A 111 -40.29 3.39 -25.58
CA LEU A 111 -39.77 4.02 -24.36
C LEU A 111 -39.91 3.12 -23.14
N LEU A 112 -41.08 2.46 -22.97
CA LEU A 112 -41.31 1.55 -21.88
C LEU A 112 -40.38 0.33 -21.98
N ALA A 113 -40.16 -0.23 -23.17
CA ALA A 113 -39.21 -1.31 -23.38
C ALA A 113 -37.79 -0.90 -23.04
N VAL A 114 -37.35 0.31 -23.42
CA VAL A 114 -36.05 0.86 -23.06
C VAL A 114 -35.94 1.06 -21.54
N ALA A 115 -36.97 1.60 -20.90
CA ALA A 115 -37.00 1.77 -19.44
C ALA A 115 -36.85 0.41 -18.72
N CYS A 116 -37.56 -0.63 -19.17
CA CYS A 116 -37.40 -1.99 -18.64
C CYS A 116 -36.00 -2.56 -18.89
N ALA A 117 -35.44 -2.35 -20.09
CA ALA A 117 -34.09 -2.83 -20.42
C ALA A 117 -33.01 -2.09 -19.61
N LEU A 118 -33.11 -0.78 -19.43
CA LEU A 118 -32.23 0.00 -18.54
C LEU A 118 -32.38 -0.46 -17.09
N GLY A 119 -33.61 -0.62 -16.61
CA GLY A 119 -33.89 -1.11 -15.27
C GLY A 119 -33.29 -2.52 -15.03
N SER A 120 -33.34 -3.40 -16.04
CA SER A 120 -32.71 -4.74 -15.95
C SER A 120 -31.20 -4.63 -15.77
N VAL A 121 -30.52 -3.76 -16.53
CA VAL A 121 -29.08 -3.53 -16.42
C VAL A 121 -28.72 -2.93 -15.04
N GLN A 122 -29.41 -1.87 -14.61
CA GLN A 122 -29.11 -1.19 -13.36
C GLN A 122 -29.35 -2.03 -12.10
N THR A 123 -30.31 -2.95 -12.14
CA THR A 123 -30.67 -3.78 -10.98
C THR A 123 -29.84 -5.06 -10.89
N THR A 124 -29.09 -5.44 -11.93
CA THR A 124 -28.23 -6.64 -11.86
C THR A 124 -27.05 -6.43 -10.91
N PRO A 125 -26.67 -7.45 -10.12
CA PRO A 125 -25.46 -7.41 -9.30
C PRO A 125 -24.18 -7.09 -10.12
N ALA A 126 -24.10 -7.61 -11.36
CA ALA A 126 -22.98 -7.37 -12.26
C ALA A 126 -22.75 -5.88 -12.53
N PHE A 127 -23.81 -5.12 -12.83
CA PHE A 127 -23.70 -3.68 -13.05
C PHE A 127 -23.23 -2.94 -11.80
N ARG A 128 -23.76 -3.31 -10.63
CA ARG A 128 -23.35 -2.67 -9.37
C ARG A 128 -21.88 -2.91 -9.05
N GLN A 129 -21.38 -4.14 -9.28
CA GLN A 129 -19.96 -4.44 -9.06
C GLN A 129 -19.07 -3.68 -10.03
N VAL A 130 -19.41 -3.63 -11.33
CA VAL A 130 -18.66 -2.84 -12.32
C VAL A 130 -18.72 -1.34 -11.99
N ALA A 131 -19.91 -0.81 -11.64
CA ALA A 131 -20.05 0.59 -11.27
C ALA A 131 -19.25 0.94 -10.01
N SER A 132 -19.28 0.08 -8.98
CA SER A 132 -18.47 0.23 -7.77
C SER A 132 -16.97 0.21 -8.08
N LEU A 133 -16.53 -0.69 -8.97
CA LEU A 133 -15.15 -0.78 -9.41
C LEU A 133 -14.72 0.53 -10.10
N ILE A 134 -15.52 1.07 -11.03
CA ILE A 134 -15.25 2.34 -11.71
C ILE A 134 -15.21 3.50 -10.72
N VAL A 135 -16.21 3.62 -9.85
CA VAL A 135 -16.29 4.71 -8.87
C VAL A 135 -15.08 4.67 -7.92
N SER A 136 -14.72 3.50 -7.40
CA SER A 136 -13.58 3.34 -6.49
C SER A 136 -12.23 3.69 -7.12
N HIS A 137 -12.11 3.68 -8.46
CA HIS A 137 -10.89 4.09 -9.17
C HIS A 137 -10.86 5.59 -9.51
N THR A 138 -12.00 6.25 -9.55
CA THR A 138 -12.10 7.63 -10.05
C THR A 138 -12.34 8.68 -8.96
N GLN A 139 -12.75 8.28 -7.78
CA GLN A 139 -12.94 9.21 -6.66
C GLN A 139 -11.60 9.60 -6.05
N LEU A 140 -11.14 10.81 -6.37
CA LEU A 140 -10.14 11.52 -5.59
C LEU A 140 -10.81 12.00 -4.29
N ALA A 141 -10.77 11.20 -3.24
CA ALA A 141 -11.24 11.60 -1.93
C ALA A 141 -10.13 12.38 -1.21
N ASP A 142 -10.52 13.30 -0.34
CA ASP A 142 -9.65 13.86 0.69
C ASP A 142 -9.34 12.71 1.67
N SER A 143 -8.23 12.02 1.45
CA SER A 143 -7.90 10.74 2.06
C SER A 143 -6.92 10.95 3.21
N ASP A 144 -7.09 10.21 4.28
CA ASP A 144 -6.16 10.13 5.40
C ASP A 144 -5.06 9.04 5.21
N PHE A 145 -4.89 8.53 4.00
CA PHE A 145 -3.94 7.46 3.66
C PHE A 145 -2.52 7.75 4.17
N ASP A 146 -2.02 8.96 3.94
CA ASP A 146 -0.68 9.38 4.35
C ASP A 146 -0.47 9.33 5.88
N ALA A 147 -1.53 9.43 6.67
CA ALA A 147 -1.46 9.30 8.12
C ALA A 147 -1.12 7.88 8.57
N PHE A 148 -1.50 6.89 7.77
CA PHE A 148 -1.34 5.46 8.09
C PHE A 148 -0.25 4.77 7.28
N TYR A 149 0.09 5.29 6.12
CA TYR A 149 1.15 4.74 5.29
C TYR A 149 2.53 5.02 5.89
N LYS A 150 3.33 3.97 6.09
CA LYS A 150 4.67 4.05 6.69
C LYS A 150 5.74 3.65 5.69
N VAL A 151 6.70 4.55 5.47
CA VAL A 151 7.93 4.22 4.75
C VAL A 151 8.98 3.77 5.77
N PRO A 152 9.36 2.48 5.79
CA PRO A 152 10.35 1.99 6.73
C PRO A 152 11.75 2.48 6.39
N ARG A 153 12.68 2.38 7.33
CA ARG A 153 14.11 2.52 7.03
C ARG A 153 14.52 1.41 6.07
N ASN A 154 15.26 1.79 5.05
CA ASN A 154 15.64 0.89 3.96
C ASN A 154 16.83 -0.04 4.32
N ARG A 155 17.07 -0.29 5.62
CA ARG A 155 18.17 -1.12 6.10
C ARG A 155 17.95 -1.65 7.53
N ILE A 156 18.29 -2.92 7.75
CA ILE A 156 18.47 -3.53 9.06
C ILE A 156 19.91 -3.28 9.52
N ALA A 157 20.08 -2.77 10.74
CA ALA A 157 21.40 -2.33 11.22
C ALA A 157 22.39 -3.49 11.43
N GLN A 158 21.91 -4.63 11.90
CA GLN A 158 22.71 -5.82 12.22
C GLN A 158 22.01 -7.10 11.75
N PRO A 159 22.05 -7.43 10.45
CA PRO A 159 21.44 -8.66 9.95
C PRO A 159 22.22 -9.89 10.49
N HIS A 160 21.53 -10.83 11.11
CA HIS A 160 22.14 -12.01 11.73
C HIS A 160 21.34 -13.31 11.54
N LEU A 161 20.08 -13.22 11.08
CA LEU A 161 19.23 -14.38 10.86
C LEU A 161 18.99 -14.59 9.37
N ASN A 162 19.09 -15.84 8.93
CA ASN A 162 18.61 -16.24 7.62
C ASN A 162 17.08 -16.35 7.62
N VAL A 163 16.46 -16.12 6.49
CA VAL A 163 15.01 -16.20 6.31
C VAL A 163 14.65 -17.31 5.35
N VAL A 164 13.71 -18.17 5.73
CA VAL A 164 13.00 -19.07 4.82
C VAL A 164 11.51 -18.69 4.88
N TYR A 165 10.96 -18.21 3.78
CA TYR A 165 9.61 -17.67 3.71
C TYR A 165 8.77 -18.52 2.76
N ILE A 166 7.79 -19.24 3.29
CA ILE A 166 6.98 -20.23 2.58
C ILE A 166 5.56 -19.67 2.40
N TYR A 167 5.20 -19.38 1.16
CA TYR A 167 3.81 -19.13 0.78
C TYR A 167 3.13 -20.46 0.48
N GLY A 168 2.10 -20.80 1.24
CA GLY A 168 1.20 -21.91 0.95
C GLY A 168 0.07 -21.44 0.04
N GLU A 169 0.07 -21.86 -1.23
CA GLU A 169 -1.01 -21.55 -2.17
C GLU A 169 -2.36 -21.96 -1.60
N SER A 170 -3.26 -20.98 -1.39
CA SER A 170 -4.61 -21.22 -0.86
C SER A 170 -4.64 -21.99 0.49
N LEU A 171 -3.53 -22.03 1.22
CA LEU A 171 -3.38 -22.81 2.47
C LEU A 171 -3.87 -22.02 3.67
N GLU A 172 -5.17 -21.83 3.77
CA GLU A 172 -5.77 -21.02 4.84
C GLU A 172 -5.79 -21.75 6.20
N ARG A 173 -5.81 -20.93 7.27
CA ARG A 173 -5.86 -21.42 8.65
C ARG A 173 -7.08 -22.32 8.95
N THR A 174 -8.19 -22.10 8.26
CA THR A 174 -9.44 -22.85 8.40
C THR A 174 -9.22 -24.37 8.25
N TYR A 175 -8.27 -24.81 7.43
CA TYR A 175 -7.93 -26.24 7.26
C TYR A 175 -7.34 -26.91 8.51
N PHE A 176 -6.90 -26.12 9.50
CA PHE A 176 -6.32 -26.63 10.74
C PHE A 176 -7.35 -26.82 11.85
N ASP A 177 -8.62 -26.50 11.61
CA ASP A 177 -9.70 -26.75 12.54
C ASP A 177 -10.02 -28.26 12.60
N GLN A 178 -9.60 -28.90 13.69
CA GLN A 178 -9.79 -30.32 13.88
C GLN A 178 -11.26 -30.72 14.11
N HIS A 179 -12.15 -29.79 14.47
CA HIS A 179 -13.59 -30.06 14.60
C HIS A 179 -14.24 -30.04 13.22
N ALA A 180 -13.87 -29.09 12.36
CA ALA A 180 -14.39 -28.98 11.01
C ALA A 180 -13.76 -30.00 10.05
N PHE A 181 -12.43 -30.19 10.14
CA PHE A 181 -11.64 -31.02 9.22
C PHE A 181 -10.67 -31.96 9.94
N PRO A 182 -11.18 -33.03 10.62
CA PRO A 182 -10.36 -33.91 11.44
C PRO A 182 -9.20 -34.54 10.67
N GLY A 183 -7.99 -34.37 11.13
CA GLY A 183 -6.79 -34.98 10.57
C GLY A 183 -6.42 -34.53 9.15
N LEU A 184 -6.89 -33.36 8.68
CA LEU A 184 -6.57 -32.83 7.35
C LEU A 184 -5.11 -32.39 7.22
N ALA A 185 -4.58 -31.66 8.20
CA ALA A 185 -3.24 -31.09 8.17
C ALA A 185 -2.45 -31.37 9.47
N PRO A 186 -2.20 -32.64 9.83
CA PRO A 186 -1.63 -32.97 11.15
C PRO A 186 -0.14 -32.63 11.27
N GLU A 187 0.69 -32.77 10.22
CA GLU A 187 2.11 -32.50 10.26
C GLU A 187 2.37 -31.02 10.48
N LEU A 188 1.67 -30.19 9.72
CA LEU A 188 1.81 -28.73 9.83
C LEU A 188 1.13 -28.20 11.10
N SER A 189 0.03 -28.83 11.57
CA SER A 189 -0.58 -28.55 12.90
C SER A 189 0.42 -28.72 14.04
N ARG A 190 1.17 -29.84 14.04
CA ARG A 190 2.24 -30.09 15.00
C ARG A 190 3.32 -29.01 15.01
N LEU A 191 3.71 -28.51 13.84
CA LEU A 191 4.69 -27.42 13.71
C LEU A 191 4.09 -26.08 14.14
N LYS A 192 2.82 -25.84 13.86
CA LYS A 192 2.08 -24.65 14.31
C LYS A 192 2.07 -24.54 15.83
N GLU A 193 1.86 -25.64 16.54
CA GLU A 193 1.92 -25.70 18.01
C GLU A 193 3.31 -25.38 18.58
N GLN A 194 4.36 -25.45 17.76
CA GLN A 194 5.76 -25.14 18.13
C GLN A 194 6.20 -23.76 17.59
N SER A 195 5.30 -22.92 17.16
CA SER A 195 5.56 -21.64 16.52
C SER A 195 4.92 -20.46 17.26
N ILE A 196 5.29 -19.25 16.86
CA ILE A 196 4.46 -18.08 17.11
C ILE A 196 3.33 -18.12 16.06
N ASP A 197 2.11 -18.41 16.50
CA ASP A 197 0.93 -18.63 15.68
C ASP A 197 -0.04 -17.46 15.78
N PHE A 198 -0.38 -16.84 14.67
CA PHE A 198 -1.27 -15.68 14.62
C PHE A 198 -2.68 -16.13 14.16
N SER A 199 -3.62 -16.20 15.11
CA SER A 199 -4.91 -16.87 14.92
C SER A 199 -5.93 -16.06 14.11
N GLN A 200 -5.83 -14.72 14.08
CA GLN A 200 -6.84 -13.80 13.52
C GLN A 200 -6.31 -12.99 12.33
N THR A 201 -5.64 -13.64 11.38
CA THR A 201 -5.15 -12.98 10.17
C THR A 201 -6.26 -12.90 9.12
N GLU A 202 -6.79 -11.70 8.85
CA GLU A 202 -7.87 -11.50 7.88
C GLU A 202 -7.35 -11.19 6.48
N GLN A 203 -8.09 -11.64 5.47
CA GLN A 203 -7.91 -11.23 4.08
C GLN A 203 -8.67 -9.94 3.80
N LEU A 204 -7.97 -8.95 3.23
CA LEU A 204 -8.53 -7.65 2.86
C LEU A 204 -8.79 -7.56 1.35
N PRO A 205 -9.63 -6.62 0.87
CA PRO A 205 -9.76 -6.35 -0.56
C PRO A 205 -8.40 -6.07 -1.20
N GLY A 206 -8.14 -6.66 -2.37
CA GLY A 206 -6.85 -6.53 -3.06
C GLY A 206 -5.72 -7.36 -2.46
N THR A 207 -6.04 -8.40 -1.64
CA THR A 207 -5.06 -9.38 -1.13
C THR A 207 -5.52 -10.82 -1.39
N ASP A 208 -6.47 -11.02 -2.31
CA ASP A 208 -7.31 -12.20 -2.49
C ASP A 208 -6.88 -13.11 -3.66
N TYR A 209 -5.65 -12.93 -4.17
CA TYR A 209 -5.03 -13.81 -5.18
C TYR A 209 -3.50 -13.75 -5.05
N THR A 210 -2.79 -14.72 -5.58
CA THR A 210 -1.37 -15.00 -5.30
C THR A 210 -0.46 -13.77 -5.30
N ILE A 211 -0.40 -13.01 -6.42
CA ILE A 211 0.48 -11.85 -6.48
C ILE A 211 0.04 -10.74 -5.50
N ALA A 212 -1.27 -10.59 -5.27
CA ALA A 212 -1.80 -9.62 -4.32
C ALA A 212 -1.44 -9.98 -2.88
N GLY A 213 -1.49 -11.26 -2.52
CA GLY A 213 -1.03 -11.74 -1.22
C GLY A 213 0.48 -11.58 -1.04
N MET A 214 1.28 -11.80 -2.09
CA MET A 214 2.72 -11.51 -2.06
C MET A 214 3.00 -10.01 -1.86
N VAL A 215 2.31 -9.13 -2.59
CA VAL A 215 2.41 -7.67 -2.42
C VAL A 215 1.98 -7.26 -1.00
N ALA A 216 0.85 -7.77 -0.53
CA ALA A 216 0.35 -7.51 0.82
C ALA A 216 1.39 -7.86 1.88
N SER A 217 1.92 -9.08 1.83
CA SER A 217 2.85 -9.60 2.83
C SER A 217 4.25 -9.00 2.73
N MET A 218 4.70 -8.56 1.57
CA MET A 218 6.05 -8.00 1.40
C MET A 218 6.06 -6.47 1.48
N CYS A 219 5.00 -5.80 1.01
CA CYS A 219 4.96 -4.35 0.86
C CYS A 219 3.98 -3.67 1.82
N GLY A 220 3.15 -4.43 2.53
CA GLY A 220 2.16 -3.91 3.47
C GLY A 220 1.07 -3.08 2.80
N ILE A 221 0.76 -3.33 1.53
CA ILE A 221 -0.32 -2.67 0.78
C ILE A 221 -1.13 -3.67 -0.03
N PRO A 222 -2.43 -3.42 -0.26
CA PRO A 222 -3.22 -4.19 -1.21
C PRO A 222 -2.77 -3.95 -2.66
N LEU A 223 -3.04 -4.90 -3.53
CA LEU A 223 -2.80 -4.77 -4.96
C LEU A 223 -4.05 -4.28 -5.69
N PHE A 224 -4.03 -3.03 -6.12
CA PHE A 224 -5.03 -2.44 -7.00
C PHE A 224 -4.35 -1.91 -8.27
N ALA A 225 -4.78 -2.41 -9.43
CA ALA A 225 -4.23 -1.98 -10.71
C ALA A 225 -5.00 -0.79 -11.30
N PRO A 226 -4.34 0.15 -12.00
CA PRO A 226 -5.03 1.20 -12.73
C PRO A 226 -5.82 0.63 -13.91
N PHE A 227 -6.89 1.35 -14.37
CA PHE A 227 -7.74 0.92 -15.49
C PHE A 227 -7.06 0.90 -16.86
N ASP A 228 -6.13 1.81 -17.09
CA ASP A 228 -5.35 1.85 -18.32
C ASP A 228 -4.38 0.68 -18.47
N GLY A 229 -4.54 -0.26 -17.57
CA GLY A 229 -4.01 -1.62 -17.61
C GLY A 229 -2.50 -1.67 -17.68
N ASN A 230 -1.94 -2.78 -17.27
CA ASN A 230 -0.63 -3.19 -17.69
C ASN A 230 0.55 -2.27 -17.35
N ALA A 231 0.44 -1.49 -16.27
CA ALA A 231 1.58 -0.77 -15.74
C ALA A 231 2.77 -1.73 -15.50
N SER A 232 2.52 -2.96 -15.05
CA SER A 232 3.55 -3.97 -14.87
C SER A 232 4.19 -4.44 -16.18
N ALA A 233 3.43 -4.62 -17.26
CA ALA A 233 3.96 -5.06 -18.55
C ALA A 233 4.60 -3.93 -19.36
N SER A 234 4.04 -2.72 -19.31
CA SER A 234 4.55 -1.56 -20.02
C SER A 234 5.69 -0.83 -19.30
N LEU A 235 5.69 -0.82 -17.97
CA LEU A 235 6.64 -0.05 -17.16
C LEU A 235 7.88 -0.85 -16.77
N SER A 236 7.94 -2.17 -16.96
CA SER A 236 9.01 -3.03 -16.43
C SER A 236 9.32 -2.80 -14.93
N SER A 237 8.34 -2.29 -14.18
CA SER A 237 8.41 -1.94 -12.77
C SER A 237 7.06 -2.18 -12.12
N PHE A 238 7.06 -2.56 -10.85
CA PHE A 238 5.88 -2.93 -10.09
C PHE A 238 5.85 -2.12 -8.79
N TYR A 239 4.80 -1.33 -8.54
CA TYR A 239 4.68 -0.43 -7.38
C TYR A 239 5.98 0.33 -7.04
N PRO A 240 6.57 1.07 -7.98
CA PRO A 240 7.91 1.64 -7.82
C PRO A 240 8.03 2.70 -6.74
N GLN A 241 6.92 3.24 -6.24
CA GLN A 241 6.90 4.19 -5.14
C GLN A 241 6.88 3.53 -3.76
N ASN A 242 6.84 2.19 -3.71
CA ASN A 242 6.72 1.47 -2.45
C ASN A 242 8.03 0.80 -2.06
N VAL A 243 8.37 0.83 -0.77
CA VAL A 243 9.49 0.09 -0.21
C VAL A 243 8.97 -1.20 0.37
N CYS A 244 9.44 -2.33 -0.17
CA CYS A 244 9.01 -3.66 0.24
C CYS A 244 10.08 -4.37 1.07
N LEU A 245 9.72 -5.43 1.75
CA LEU A 245 10.62 -6.25 2.55
C LEU A 245 11.87 -6.70 1.76
N GLY A 246 11.70 -7.11 0.50
CA GLY A 246 12.81 -7.54 -0.35
C GLY A 246 13.86 -6.44 -0.60
N ASP A 247 13.42 -5.17 -0.75
CA ASP A 247 14.30 -4.02 -0.89
C ASP A 247 15.13 -3.81 0.38
N ILE A 248 14.47 -3.88 1.54
CA ILE A 248 15.12 -3.70 2.86
C ILE A 248 16.13 -4.81 3.10
N LEU A 249 15.76 -6.06 2.81
CA LEU A 249 16.65 -7.21 2.95
C LEU A 249 17.89 -7.07 2.05
N LYS A 250 17.71 -6.75 0.77
CA LYS A 250 18.82 -6.54 -0.17
C LYS A 250 19.75 -5.43 0.29
N ASN A 251 19.20 -4.28 0.68
CA ASN A 251 19.99 -3.14 1.17
C ASN A 251 20.68 -3.42 2.51
N SER A 252 20.22 -4.44 3.23
CA SER A 252 20.84 -4.96 4.46
C SER A 252 21.90 -6.04 4.19
N GLY A 253 22.17 -6.36 2.91
CA GLY A 253 23.21 -7.33 2.51
C GLY A 253 22.72 -8.78 2.41
N TYR A 254 21.39 -9.00 2.46
CA TYR A 254 20.83 -10.32 2.19
C TYR A 254 20.94 -10.68 0.71
N ASP A 255 21.18 -11.97 0.45
CA ASP A 255 21.02 -12.57 -0.86
C ASP A 255 19.58 -13.11 -0.98
N ASN A 256 18.73 -12.40 -1.75
CA ASN A 256 17.32 -12.72 -1.89
C ASN A 256 17.10 -13.73 -3.02
N TRP A 257 16.42 -14.83 -2.71
CA TRP A 257 16.09 -15.92 -3.63
C TRP A 257 14.58 -16.19 -3.64
N PHE A 258 14.06 -16.57 -4.81
CA PHE A 258 12.67 -17.02 -4.94
C PHE A 258 12.60 -18.28 -5.81
N ILE A 259 11.92 -19.32 -5.32
CA ILE A 259 11.76 -20.62 -6.00
C ILE A 259 10.28 -21.02 -5.99
N GLN A 260 9.72 -21.33 -7.17
CA GLN A 260 8.36 -21.86 -7.31
C GLN A 260 8.27 -22.87 -8.47
N GLY A 261 7.28 -23.75 -8.43
CA GLY A 261 7.03 -24.72 -9.51
C GLY A 261 6.42 -24.11 -10.77
N ALA A 262 5.67 -23.01 -10.66
CA ALA A 262 4.98 -22.35 -11.76
C ALA A 262 5.87 -21.36 -12.55
N ASP A 263 5.36 -20.89 -13.70
CA ASP A 263 6.03 -19.87 -14.51
C ASP A 263 6.02 -18.51 -13.75
N LEU A 264 7.19 -17.88 -13.64
CA LEU A 264 7.34 -16.61 -12.93
C LEU A 264 6.65 -15.43 -13.63
N ARG A 265 6.47 -15.51 -14.94
CA ARG A 265 5.84 -14.43 -15.73
C ARG A 265 4.34 -14.33 -15.50
N PHE A 266 3.73 -15.38 -15.02
CA PHE A 266 2.30 -15.35 -14.69
C PHE A 266 2.00 -14.31 -13.63
N ALA A 267 1.02 -13.44 -13.91
CA ALA A 267 0.58 -12.33 -13.06
C ALA A 267 1.68 -11.31 -12.72
N GLY A 268 2.79 -11.26 -13.50
CA GLY A 268 3.86 -10.28 -13.31
C GLY A 268 4.75 -10.52 -12.07
N LYS A 269 4.77 -11.74 -11.53
CA LYS A 269 5.59 -12.07 -10.35
C LYS A 269 7.08 -11.78 -10.56
N ASP A 270 7.60 -12.09 -11.75
CA ASP A 270 8.99 -11.80 -12.09
C ASP A 270 9.30 -10.29 -12.10
N VAL A 271 8.37 -9.47 -12.60
CA VAL A 271 8.52 -8.00 -12.58
C VAL A 271 8.46 -7.47 -11.16
N PHE A 272 7.51 -7.97 -10.34
CA PHE A 272 7.38 -7.60 -8.94
C PHE A 272 8.66 -7.90 -8.15
N LEU A 273 9.17 -9.13 -8.23
CA LEU A 273 10.36 -9.54 -7.49
C LEU A 273 11.62 -8.75 -7.92
N LYS A 274 11.81 -8.57 -9.24
CA LYS A 274 12.91 -7.76 -9.78
C LYS A 274 12.83 -6.29 -9.36
N SER A 275 11.62 -5.74 -9.24
CA SER A 275 11.40 -4.37 -8.77
C SER A 275 11.74 -4.20 -7.30
N HIS A 276 11.59 -5.27 -6.50
CA HIS A 276 11.69 -5.22 -5.04
C HIS A 276 12.80 -6.12 -4.49
N GLY A 277 14.01 -5.90 -4.96
CA GLY A 277 15.22 -6.37 -4.31
C GLY A 277 15.68 -7.81 -4.65
N PHE A 278 15.06 -8.50 -5.63
CA PHE A 278 15.52 -9.81 -6.08
C PHE A 278 16.37 -9.71 -7.34
N ASP A 279 17.52 -10.38 -7.36
CA ASP A 279 18.31 -10.49 -8.57
C ASP A 279 17.64 -11.44 -9.56
N PRO A 280 17.56 -11.09 -10.87
CA PRO A 280 17.02 -11.99 -11.89
C PRO A 280 17.65 -13.38 -11.90
N ALA A 281 18.93 -13.51 -11.56
CA ALA A 281 19.65 -14.79 -11.48
C ALA A 281 19.17 -15.68 -10.33
N ASN A 282 18.52 -15.10 -9.32
CA ASN A 282 18.04 -15.78 -8.12
C ASN A 282 16.54 -16.14 -8.18
N LEU A 283 15.92 -16.01 -9.35
CA LEU A 283 14.51 -16.29 -9.57
C LEU A 283 14.34 -17.60 -10.32
N TYR A 284 13.86 -18.64 -9.64
CA TYR A 284 13.65 -19.95 -10.23
C TYR A 284 12.15 -20.26 -10.33
N GLY A 285 11.64 -20.33 -11.55
CA GLY A 285 10.32 -20.82 -11.89
C GLY A 285 10.40 -22.08 -12.72
N ALA A 286 9.30 -22.48 -13.35
CA ALA A 286 9.20 -23.69 -14.16
C ALA A 286 10.25 -23.78 -15.28
N GLN A 287 10.71 -22.66 -15.82
CA GLN A 287 11.70 -22.64 -16.91
C GLN A 287 13.10 -22.90 -16.36
N GLU A 288 13.48 -22.24 -15.30
CA GLU A 288 14.79 -22.33 -14.65
C GLU A 288 14.99 -23.68 -13.95
N LEU A 289 13.92 -24.24 -13.35
CA LEU A 289 13.94 -25.56 -12.71
C LEU A 289 14.09 -26.70 -13.69
N LYS A 290 13.75 -26.55 -14.96
CA LYS A 290 13.75 -27.61 -15.97
C LYS A 290 15.08 -28.35 -16.07
N SER A 291 16.19 -27.67 -15.91
CA SER A 291 17.55 -28.26 -15.97
C SER A 291 18.07 -28.78 -14.62
N ARG A 292 17.31 -28.55 -13.54
CA ARG A 292 17.73 -28.88 -12.16
C ARG A 292 17.01 -30.09 -11.61
N VAL A 293 15.71 -30.22 -11.93
CA VAL A 293 14.88 -31.31 -11.42
C VAL A 293 15.25 -32.65 -12.06
N ALA A 294 15.15 -33.72 -11.29
CA ALA A 294 15.49 -35.09 -11.75
C ALA A 294 14.56 -35.58 -12.88
N ASP A 295 13.29 -35.21 -12.85
CA ASP A 295 12.30 -35.57 -13.87
C ASP A 295 11.57 -34.32 -14.39
N PRO A 296 12.06 -33.70 -15.48
CA PRO A 296 11.44 -32.49 -16.06
C PRO A 296 10.03 -32.71 -16.62
N THR A 297 9.57 -33.95 -16.74
CA THR A 297 8.23 -34.28 -17.23
C THR A 297 7.20 -34.43 -16.10
N TYR A 298 7.67 -34.58 -14.86
CA TYR A 298 6.83 -34.70 -13.67
C TYR A 298 6.31 -33.33 -13.24
N ARG A 299 5.20 -32.94 -13.85
CA ARG A 299 4.57 -31.63 -13.64
C ARG A 299 3.07 -31.68 -13.89
N ASN A 300 2.33 -30.79 -13.24
CA ASN A 300 0.91 -30.52 -13.48
C ASN A 300 0.70 -29.36 -14.48
N ASN A 301 -0.53 -28.92 -14.67
CA ASN A 301 -0.86 -27.84 -15.61
C ASN A 301 -0.26 -26.48 -15.22
N TRP A 302 0.09 -26.25 -13.95
CA TRP A 302 0.67 -25.03 -13.46
C TRP A 302 2.21 -25.07 -13.44
N GLY A 303 2.80 -26.23 -13.19
CA GLY A 303 4.24 -26.38 -13.10
C GLY A 303 4.67 -27.65 -12.39
N TYR A 304 5.85 -27.62 -11.75
CA TYR A 304 6.37 -28.75 -10.98
C TYR A 304 5.58 -28.91 -9.68
N TYR A 305 5.37 -30.17 -9.28
CA TYR A 305 4.71 -30.51 -8.02
C TYR A 305 5.48 -30.02 -6.80
N ASP A 306 4.77 -29.77 -5.70
CA ASP A 306 5.35 -29.24 -4.45
C ASP A 306 6.43 -30.16 -3.86
N ASP A 307 6.33 -31.48 -4.01
CA ASP A 307 7.39 -32.39 -3.54
C ASP A 307 8.73 -32.12 -4.20
N THR A 308 8.74 -31.90 -5.51
CA THR A 308 9.92 -31.56 -6.30
C THR A 308 10.44 -30.17 -5.93
N VAL A 309 9.55 -29.19 -5.79
CA VAL A 309 9.93 -27.81 -5.45
C VAL A 309 10.52 -27.72 -4.05
N MET A 310 9.95 -28.39 -3.05
CA MET A 310 10.45 -28.38 -1.67
C MET A 310 11.81 -29.06 -1.55
N ASP A 311 12.13 -30.05 -2.39
CA ASP A 311 13.47 -30.61 -2.46
C ASP A 311 14.50 -29.62 -3.00
N GLU A 312 14.21 -28.92 -4.10
CA GLU A 312 15.06 -27.85 -4.65
C GLU A 312 15.26 -26.69 -3.66
N VAL A 313 14.20 -26.30 -2.93
CA VAL A 313 14.29 -25.28 -1.87
C VAL A 313 15.23 -25.72 -0.76
N PHE A 314 15.17 -26.99 -0.34
CA PHE A 314 16.09 -27.48 0.69
C PHE A 314 17.55 -27.55 0.21
N GLU A 315 17.78 -27.98 -1.02
CA GLU A 315 19.13 -27.96 -1.61
C GLU A 315 19.69 -26.54 -1.68
N LYS A 316 18.88 -25.57 -2.11
CA LYS A 316 19.27 -24.15 -2.13
C LYS A 316 19.51 -23.62 -0.72
N TYR A 317 18.68 -23.96 0.26
CA TYR A 317 18.89 -23.60 1.67
C TYR A 317 20.27 -24.08 2.17
N GLN A 318 20.64 -25.34 1.87
CA GLN A 318 21.95 -25.89 2.26
C GLN A 318 23.10 -25.16 1.56
N GLU A 319 22.97 -24.87 0.26
CA GLU A 319 23.98 -24.15 -0.52
C GLU A 319 24.22 -22.75 0.08
N LEU A 320 23.14 -21.97 0.31
CA LEU A 320 23.21 -20.62 0.85
C LEU A 320 23.75 -20.60 2.29
N SER A 321 23.34 -21.57 3.12
CA SER A 321 23.81 -21.69 4.51
C SER A 321 25.31 -21.92 4.62
N LYS A 322 25.89 -22.63 3.65
CA LYS A 322 27.37 -22.87 3.59
C LYS A 322 28.15 -21.62 3.20
N ALA A 323 27.50 -20.65 2.51
CA ALA A 323 28.18 -19.44 2.03
C ALA A 323 28.46 -18.41 3.15
N ASN A 324 27.93 -18.62 4.36
CA ASN A 324 28.10 -17.78 5.54
C ASN A 324 27.77 -16.28 5.30
N LYS A 325 26.78 -16.02 4.48
CA LYS A 325 26.19 -14.71 4.22
C LYS A 325 24.70 -14.74 4.57
N PRO A 326 24.12 -13.66 5.09
CA PRO A 326 22.69 -13.62 5.32
C PRO A 326 21.92 -13.78 4.00
N PHE A 327 20.89 -14.60 4.00
CA PHE A 327 20.03 -14.82 2.84
C PHE A 327 18.57 -14.84 3.22
N ALA A 328 17.71 -14.56 2.23
CA ALA A 328 16.28 -14.70 2.34
C ALA A 328 15.77 -15.55 1.17
N LEU A 329 15.33 -16.76 1.48
CA LEU A 329 14.84 -17.76 0.55
C LEU A 329 13.32 -17.81 0.62
N PHE A 330 12.66 -17.33 -0.43
CA PHE A 330 11.21 -17.35 -0.57
C PHE A 330 10.80 -18.51 -1.48
N THR A 331 9.67 -19.12 -1.16
CA THR A 331 9.07 -20.18 -2.01
C THR A 331 7.55 -20.08 -1.98
N LEU A 332 6.91 -20.59 -3.03
CA LEU A 332 5.45 -20.66 -3.19
C LEU A 332 5.07 -22.06 -3.66
N THR A 333 4.14 -22.70 -2.95
CA THR A 333 3.54 -23.98 -3.37
C THR A 333 2.56 -23.78 -4.52
N VAL A 334 2.14 -24.84 -5.18
CA VAL A 334 1.21 -24.79 -6.33
C VAL A 334 0.15 -25.86 -6.32
N ASP A 335 0.35 -26.95 -5.57
CA ASP A 335 -0.50 -28.15 -5.67
C ASP A 335 -1.91 -27.95 -5.13
N THR A 336 -2.16 -26.93 -4.29
CA THR A 336 -3.49 -26.60 -3.76
C THR A 336 -4.28 -25.63 -4.63
N HIS A 337 -3.74 -25.25 -5.81
CA HIS A 337 -4.37 -24.28 -6.71
C HIS A 337 -5.74 -24.75 -7.22
N HIS A 338 -6.71 -23.82 -7.18
CA HIS A 338 -8.09 -24.07 -7.64
C HIS A 338 -8.14 -24.50 -9.13
N PRO A 339 -9.23 -25.16 -9.60
CA PRO A 339 -10.46 -25.50 -8.88
C PRO A 339 -10.37 -26.79 -8.05
N ASP A 340 -9.44 -27.70 -8.32
CA ASP A 340 -9.45 -29.05 -7.77
C ASP A 340 -8.22 -29.35 -6.89
N GLY A 341 -7.10 -28.69 -7.17
CA GLY A 341 -5.78 -29.04 -6.63
C GLY A 341 -5.17 -30.25 -7.33
N PHE A 342 -3.94 -30.59 -6.94
CA PHE A 342 -3.13 -31.66 -7.48
C PHE A 342 -2.51 -32.49 -6.34
N ILE A 343 -2.29 -33.77 -6.57
CA ILE A 343 -1.69 -34.67 -5.60
C ILE A 343 -0.39 -35.19 -6.20
N SER A 344 0.74 -34.89 -5.54
CA SER A 344 2.04 -35.38 -5.95
C SER A 344 2.19 -36.90 -5.71
N ARG A 345 3.01 -37.56 -6.54
CA ARG A 345 3.19 -39.03 -6.47
C ARG A 345 3.90 -39.50 -5.19
N SER A 346 4.63 -38.61 -4.54
CA SER A 346 5.37 -38.91 -3.31
C SER A 346 4.54 -38.69 -2.03
N CYS A 347 3.28 -38.28 -2.16
CA CYS A 347 2.42 -38.04 -1.02
C CYS A 347 1.93 -39.36 -0.39
N GLU A 348 2.08 -39.49 0.92
CA GLU A 348 1.60 -40.66 1.66
C GLU A 348 0.09 -40.68 1.75
N ARG A 349 -0.57 -39.53 1.82
CA ARG A 349 -2.02 -39.34 1.85
C ARG A 349 -2.56 -39.00 0.48
N LYS A 350 -3.05 -39.99 -0.22
CA LYS A 350 -3.56 -39.84 -1.58
C LYS A 350 -5.05 -39.48 -1.64
N SER A 351 -5.78 -39.54 -0.54
CA SER A 351 -7.23 -39.25 -0.50
C SER A 351 -7.64 -38.79 0.89
N TYR A 352 -8.34 -37.66 0.96
CA TYR A 352 -9.06 -37.23 2.13
C TYR A 352 -10.55 -37.24 1.84
N SER A 353 -11.32 -37.87 2.71
CA SER A 353 -12.77 -37.98 2.58
C SER A 353 -13.46 -37.08 3.58
N PHE A 354 -14.42 -36.27 3.12
CA PHE A 354 -15.27 -35.45 3.95
C PHE A 354 -16.73 -35.90 3.77
N ASP A 355 -17.48 -36.09 4.86
CA ASP A 355 -18.82 -36.67 4.86
C ASP A 355 -18.90 -38.02 4.09
N GLY A 356 -17.88 -38.84 4.20
CA GLY A 356 -17.79 -40.14 3.53
C GLY A 356 -17.53 -40.07 2.02
N LYS A 357 -17.25 -38.89 1.46
CA LYS A 357 -16.96 -38.69 0.03
C LYS A 357 -15.54 -38.14 -0.15
N PRO A 358 -14.75 -38.69 -1.08
CA PRO A 358 -13.45 -38.12 -1.44
C PRO A 358 -13.60 -36.67 -1.92
N ASN A 359 -12.73 -35.79 -1.48
CA ASN A 359 -12.67 -34.39 -1.94
C ASN A 359 -11.28 -34.09 -2.43
N GLN A 360 -11.17 -33.65 -3.69
CA GLN A 360 -9.89 -33.46 -4.37
C GLN A 360 -9.09 -32.30 -3.74
N SER A 361 -9.73 -31.16 -3.46
CA SER A 361 -9.04 -30.01 -2.87
C SER A 361 -8.54 -30.32 -1.46
N PHE A 362 -9.33 -30.99 -0.62
CA PHE A 362 -8.85 -31.42 0.70
C PHE A 362 -7.70 -32.44 0.58
N SER A 363 -7.75 -33.35 -0.39
CA SER A 363 -6.66 -34.30 -0.63
C SER A 363 -5.37 -33.59 -1.07
N ALA A 364 -5.48 -32.54 -1.90
CA ALA A 364 -4.35 -31.71 -2.29
C ALA A 364 -3.76 -30.94 -1.09
N VAL A 365 -4.61 -30.38 -0.22
CA VAL A 365 -4.17 -29.73 1.03
C VAL A 365 -3.46 -30.71 1.96
N ALA A 366 -4.03 -31.91 2.16
CA ALA A 366 -3.41 -32.96 2.98
C ALA A 366 -2.02 -33.37 2.46
N CYS A 367 -1.84 -33.34 1.15
CA CYS A 367 -0.57 -33.65 0.49
C CYS A 367 0.42 -32.48 0.59
N SER A 368 0.05 -31.28 0.18
CA SER A 368 0.93 -30.10 0.15
C SER A 368 1.45 -29.75 1.55
N GLN A 369 0.59 -29.78 2.58
CA GLN A 369 1.00 -29.52 3.95
C GLN A 369 2.05 -30.50 4.48
N GLU A 370 2.02 -31.76 4.01
CA GLU A 370 3.03 -32.77 4.35
C GLU A 370 4.40 -32.42 3.74
N HIS A 371 4.43 -31.92 2.49
CA HIS A 371 5.67 -31.48 1.84
C HIS A 371 6.26 -30.25 2.51
N VAL A 372 5.43 -29.27 2.84
CA VAL A 372 5.86 -28.07 3.59
C VAL A 372 6.40 -28.46 4.96
N ALA A 373 5.71 -29.32 5.70
CA ALA A 373 6.16 -29.79 7.01
C ALA A 373 7.49 -30.55 6.92
N ARG A 374 7.67 -31.40 5.91
CA ARG A 374 8.91 -32.12 5.65
C ARG A 374 10.08 -31.19 5.38
N LEU A 375 9.89 -30.15 4.57
CA LEU A 375 10.90 -29.10 4.36
C LEU A 375 11.31 -28.45 5.69
N ILE A 376 10.34 -28.05 6.50
CA ILE A 376 10.58 -27.41 7.81
C ILE A 376 11.35 -28.36 8.74
N ASP A 377 10.95 -29.62 8.85
CA ASP A 377 11.63 -30.60 9.68
C ASP A 377 13.09 -30.84 9.22
N ARG A 378 13.34 -30.89 7.91
CA ARG A 378 14.71 -30.97 7.36
C ARG A 378 15.55 -29.75 7.73
N ILE A 379 14.97 -28.54 7.65
CA ILE A 379 15.67 -27.29 8.06
C ILE A 379 15.93 -27.31 9.56
N LYS A 380 14.97 -27.72 10.40
CA LYS A 380 15.12 -27.83 11.85
C LYS A 380 16.22 -28.83 12.26
N ALA A 381 16.39 -29.89 11.49
CA ALA A 381 17.44 -30.89 11.71
C ALA A 381 18.83 -30.42 11.22
N SER A 382 18.92 -29.32 10.49
CA SER A 382 20.18 -28.81 9.95
C SER A 382 21.02 -28.07 11.01
N PRO A 383 22.37 -28.02 10.86
CA PRO A 383 23.22 -27.28 11.79
C PRO A 383 23.01 -25.76 11.76
N TRP A 384 22.36 -25.22 10.73
CA TRP A 384 22.12 -23.79 10.52
C TRP A 384 20.78 -23.30 11.06
N PHE A 385 19.93 -24.20 11.61
CA PHE A 385 18.60 -23.82 12.09
C PHE A 385 18.65 -22.72 13.15
N LYS A 386 19.64 -22.74 14.05
CA LYS A 386 19.82 -21.70 15.09
C LYS A 386 20.00 -20.28 14.54
N GLN A 387 20.34 -20.14 13.27
CA GLN A 387 20.50 -18.87 12.59
C GLN A 387 19.39 -18.62 11.55
N THR A 388 18.28 -19.37 11.65
CA THR A 388 17.22 -19.34 10.66
C THR A 388 15.87 -19.02 11.31
N VAL A 389 15.12 -18.10 10.69
CA VAL A 389 13.70 -17.90 10.94
C VAL A 389 12.91 -18.45 9.76
N ILE A 390 11.88 -19.24 10.05
CA ILE A 390 10.99 -19.82 9.05
C ILE A 390 9.62 -19.17 9.21
N VAL A 391 9.10 -18.62 8.13
CA VAL A 391 7.73 -18.08 8.03
C VAL A 391 6.92 -19.01 7.14
N VAL A 392 5.72 -19.38 7.59
CA VAL A 392 4.72 -20.06 6.76
C VAL A 392 3.47 -19.19 6.76
N THR A 393 3.01 -18.84 5.58
CA THR A 393 1.81 -18.01 5.41
C THR A 393 0.95 -18.53 4.26
N SER A 394 -0.37 -18.29 4.31
CA SER A 394 -1.18 -18.33 3.10
C SER A 394 -0.70 -17.22 2.15
N ASP A 395 -0.78 -17.44 0.85
CA ASP A 395 -0.74 -16.35 -0.10
C ASP A 395 -2.10 -15.63 -0.14
N HIS A 396 -3.19 -16.37 -0.07
CA HIS A 396 -4.57 -15.89 0.09
C HIS A 396 -5.48 -17.02 0.60
N LEU A 397 -6.74 -16.71 0.94
CA LEU A 397 -7.76 -17.70 1.24
C LEU A 397 -8.11 -18.52 0.00
N ALA A 398 -8.46 -19.78 0.18
CA ALA A 398 -8.84 -20.66 -0.91
C ALA A 398 -9.98 -20.06 -1.75
N MET A 399 -9.73 -19.93 -3.04
CA MET A 399 -10.71 -19.49 -4.02
C MET A 399 -11.81 -20.55 -4.23
N ASN A 400 -12.67 -20.38 -5.24
CA ASN A 400 -13.73 -21.32 -5.53
C ASN A 400 -13.16 -22.69 -5.97
N ASN A 401 -13.08 -23.62 -5.03
CA ASN A 401 -12.61 -24.99 -5.24
C ASN A 401 -13.62 -26.01 -4.71
N THR A 402 -13.34 -27.31 -4.81
CA THR A 402 -14.25 -28.35 -4.35
C THR A 402 -14.48 -28.37 -2.83
N ALA A 403 -13.61 -27.73 -2.05
CA ALA A 403 -13.76 -27.56 -0.60
C ALA A 403 -14.54 -26.29 -0.21
N HIS A 404 -14.71 -25.34 -1.12
CA HIS A 404 -15.24 -24.00 -0.84
C HIS A 404 -16.58 -24.02 -0.09
N GLN A 405 -17.53 -24.87 -0.50
CA GLN A 405 -18.84 -24.99 0.15
C GLN A 405 -18.79 -25.38 1.63
N TYR A 406 -17.68 -25.95 2.10
CA TYR A 406 -17.45 -26.34 3.49
C TYR A 406 -16.68 -25.23 4.24
N LEU A 407 -15.72 -24.60 3.56
CA LEU A 407 -14.91 -23.51 4.12
C LEU A 407 -15.74 -22.29 4.50
N ILE A 408 -16.68 -21.87 3.63
CA ILE A 408 -17.56 -20.70 3.87
C ILE A 408 -18.48 -20.85 5.09
N LYS A 409 -18.62 -22.04 5.63
CA LYS A 409 -19.39 -22.31 6.86
C LYS A 409 -18.60 -22.10 8.13
N GLN A 410 -17.28 -21.84 8.01
CA GLN A 410 -16.36 -21.66 9.10
C GLN A 410 -15.85 -20.20 9.12
N PRO A 411 -15.34 -19.71 10.26
CA PRO A 411 -14.53 -18.51 10.29
C PRO A 411 -13.27 -18.74 9.42
N ARG A 412 -13.07 -17.87 8.42
CA ARG A 412 -11.94 -18.01 7.49
C ARG A 412 -10.85 -17.00 7.81
N HIS A 413 -9.65 -17.52 8.01
CA HIS A 413 -8.46 -16.71 8.28
C HIS A 413 -7.28 -17.24 7.46
N ASP A 414 -6.38 -16.34 7.07
CA ASP A 414 -5.11 -16.70 6.50
C ASP A 414 -4.21 -17.34 7.56
N LEU A 415 -3.39 -18.30 7.14
CA LEU A 415 -2.34 -18.85 7.98
C LEU A 415 -1.19 -17.85 8.07
N PHE A 416 -0.72 -17.57 9.25
CA PHE A 416 0.58 -16.94 9.47
C PHE A 416 1.21 -17.49 10.74
N MET A 417 2.37 -18.12 10.60
CA MET A 417 3.15 -18.64 11.73
C MET A 417 4.64 -18.46 11.51
N VAL A 418 5.37 -18.27 12.61
CA VAL A 418 6.81 -18.04 12.60
C VAL A 418 7.51 -19.03 13.51
N ILE A 419 8.49 -19.77 12.98
CA ILE A 419 9.36 -20.69 13.71
C ILE A 419 10.74 -20.07 13.81
N ARG A 420 11.24 -19.83 14.99
CA ARG A 420 12.54 -19.22 15.26
C ARG A 420 13.55 -20.26 15.73
N GLY A 421 14.68 -20.37 15.05
CA GLY A 421 15.79 -21.23 15.47
C GLY A 421 16.69 -20.60 16.54
N ASP A 422 16.79 -19.28 16.56
CA ASP A 422 17.58 -18.48 17.50
C ASP A 422 16.90 -18.38 18.88
N LYS A 423 15.59 -18.26 18.89
CA LYS A 423 14.76 -18.08 20.09
C LYS A 423 13.48 -18.89 19.95
N PRO A 424 13.53 -20.21 20.17
CA PRO A 424 12.33 -21.05 20.11
C PRO A 424 11.26 -20.53 21.04
N GLN A 425 10.08 -20.30 20.49
CA GLN A 425 8.92 -19.75 21.20
C GLN A 425 7.66 -20.39 20.63
N ALA A 426 6.80 -20.90 21.49
CA ALA A 426 5.47 -21.39 21.16
C ALA A 426 4.46 -20.48 21.82
N GLU A 427 3.73 -19.70 21.01
CA GLU A 427 2.77 -18.72 21.49
C GLU A 427 1.65 -18.53 20.48
N VAL A 428 0.41 -18.41 20.95
CA VAL A 428 -0.72 -18.02 20.10
C VAL A 428 -1.03 -16.55 20.34
N ILE A 429 -0.95 -15.75 19.27
CA ILE A 429 -1.31 -14.34 19.28
C ILE A 429 -2.69 -14.19 18.64
N ASP A 430 -3.69 -13.88 19.47
CA ASP A 430 -5.10 -13.82 19.07
C ASP A 430 -5.60 -12.37 18.79
N ALA A 431 -4.69 -11.46 18.49
CA ALA A 431 -5.04 -10.10 18.08
C ALA A 431 -5.47 -10.07 16.62
N ARG A 432 -6.50 -9.26 16.29
CA ARG A 432 -6.90 -9.02 14.90
C ARG A 432 -5.76 -8.37 14.12
N ARG A 433 -5.48 -8.94 12.97
CA ARG A 433 -4.45 -8.49 12.05
C ARG A 433 -4.84 -8.84 10.61
N SER A 434 -4.04 -8.43 9.63
CA SER A 434 -4.22 -8.79 8.23
C SER A 434 -2.92 -9.30 7.61
N THR A 435 -2.99 -9.79 6.38
CA THR A 435 -1.82 -10.19 5.60
C THR A 435 -0.84 -9.03 5.33
N LEU A 436 -1.32 -7.77 5.40
CA LEU A 436 -0.46 -6.58 5.31
C LEU A 436 0.62 -6.53 6.40
N ASP A 437 0.34 -7.13 7.55
CA ASP A 437 1.20 -7.08 8.74
C ASP A 437 2.37 -8.09 8.70
N ASN A 438 2.36 -9.03 7.74
CA ASN A 438 3.32 -10.13 7.68
C ASN A 438 4.76 -9.64 7.53
N GLY A 439 5.01 -8.77 6.56
CA GLY A 439 6.35 -8.23 6.30
C GLY A 439 6.89 -7.38 7.44
N ALA A 440 6.03 -6.54 8.03
CA ALA A 440 6.39 -5.71 9.17
C ALA A 440 6.72 -6.57 10.41
N THR A 441 5.97 -7.66 10.63
CA THR A 441 6.24 -8.60 11.73
C THR A 441 7.58 -9.32 11.54
N LEU A 442 7.87 -9.79 10.33
CA LEU A 442 9.18 -10.40 10.05
C LEU A 442 10.32 -9.38 10.17
N LEU A 443 10.14 -8.18 9.64
CA LEU A 443 11.15 -7.12 9.73
C LEU A 443 11.49 -6.78 11.19
N ASP A 444 10.51 -6.69 12.06
CA ASP A 444 10.69 -6.50 13.51
C ASP A 444 11.48 -7.65 14.16
N ILE A 445 11.18 -8.91 13.81
CA ILE A 445 11.94 -10.09 14.26
C ILE A 445 13.42 -9.99 13.83
N LEU A 446 13.69 -9.45 12.66
CA LEU A 446 15.03 -9.25 12.12
C LEU A 446 15.75 -8.02 12.71
N GLY A 447 15.11 -7.25 13.60
CA GLY A 447 15.67 -6.05 14.22
C GLY A 447 15.57 -4.79 13.35
N GLY A 448 14.67 -4.79 12.38
CA GLY A 448 14.30 -3.61 11.58
C GLY A 448 13.13 -2.83 12.18
N ASP A 449 12.48 -2.02 11.36
CA ASP A 449 11.30 -1.26 11.76
C ASP A 449 10.07 -2.18 11.96
N ASN A 450 9.10 -1.71 12.73
CA ASN A 450 7.87 -2.45 13.04
C ASN A 450 6.69 -2.07 12.12
N ALA A 451 6.96 -1.44 10.99
CA ALA A 451 5.95 -1.05 10.01
C ALA A 451 6.50 -1.09 8.60
N ILE A 452 5.68 -1.49 7.62
CA ILE A 452 5.92 -1.41 6.17
C ILE A 452 4.58 -1.05 5.52
N GLY A 453 4.53 0.04 4.75
CA GLY A 453 3.28 0.48 4.12
C GLY A 453 2.16 0.68 5.16
N LEU A 454 1.03 0.02 4.97
CA LEU A 454 -0.07 -0.03 5.93
C LEU A 454 0.11 -1.14 6.99
N GLY A 455 1.07 -2.06 6.80
CA GLY A 455 1.34 -3.16 7.73
C GLY A 455 2.03 -2.71 9.01
N ARG A 456 1.74 -3.39 10.10
CA ARG A 456 2.30 -3.19 11.45
C ARG A 456 2.79 -4.50 12.02
N SER A 457 3.90 -4.50 12.76
CA SER A 457 4.33 -5.68 13.48
C SER A 457 3.29 -6.10 14.51
N SER A 458 2.85 -7.35 14.41
CA SER A 458 1.91 -7.92 15.38
C SER A 458 2.58 -8.31 16.72
N LEU A 459 3.89 -8.07 16.86
CA LEU A 459 4.65 -8.33 18.09
C LEU A 459 4.86 -7.07 18.93
N SER A 460 5.13 -5.93 18.28
CA SER A 460 5.51 -4.70 18.96
C SER A 460 4.66 -3.48 18.59
N SER A 461 3.62 -3.66 17.77
CA SER A 461 2.74 -2.59 17.34
C SER A 461 1.28 -3.06 17.28
N VAL A 462 0.36 -2.16 17.04
CA VAL A 462 -1.07 -2.46 16.90
C VAL A 462 -1.44 -2.45 15.42
N SER A 463 -2.00 -3.57 14.92
CA SER A 463 -2.48 -3.69 13.55
C SER A 463 -3.58 -2.68 13.24
N LEU A 464 -3.64 -2.20 12.00
CA LEU A 464 -4.75 -1.36 11.53
C LEU A 464 -6.08 -2.12 11.58
N SER A 465 -6.08 -3.44 11.39
CA SER A 465 -7.28 -4.28 11.56
C SER A 465 -7.83 -4.30 12.98
N THR A 466 -6.98 -4.02 13.99
CA THR A 466 -7.43 -3.82 15.37
C THR A 466 -7.92 -2.39 15.61
N GLN A 467 -7.32 -1.41 14.93
CA GLN A 467 -7.65 0.00 15.09
C GLN A 467 -8.97 0.37 14.40
N PHE A 468 -9.28 -0.25 13.26
CA PHE A 468 -10.50 0.00 12.51
C PHE A 468 -11.48 -1.18 12.64
N GLU A 469 -12.72 -0.88 13.00
CA GLU A 469 -13.78 -1.89 13.08
C GLU A 469 -14.08 -2.52 11.71
N ASP A 470 -14.17 -1.68 10.67
CA ASP A 470 -14.33 -2.10 9.27
C ASP A 470 -13.08 -1.73 8.44
N MET A 471 -12.03 -2.52 8.59
CA MET A 471 -10.79 -2.35 7.83
C MET A 471 -10.99 -2.55 6.32
N LYS A 472 -11.95 -3.40 5.91
CA LYS A 472 -12.24 -3.63 4.48
C LYS A 472 -12.73 -2.36 3.79
N SER A 473 -13.72 -1.69 4.37
CA SER A 473 -14.20 -0.40 3.85
C SER A 473 -13.12 0.67 3.91
N LYS A 474 -12.27 0.64 4.94
CA LYS A 474 -11.17 1.58 5.08
C LYS A 474 -10.14 1.43 3.94
N VAL A 475 -9.71 0.21 3.65
CA VAL A 475 -8.83 -0.10 2.52
C VAL A 475 -9.43 0.36 1.19
N MET A 476 -10.73 0.14 0.98
CA MET A 476 -11.42 0.60 -0.22
C MET A 476 -11.46 2.12 -0.33
N SER A 477 -11.51 2.86 0.77
CA SER A 477 -11.43 4.32 0.76
C SER A 477 -10.04 4.83 0.37
N TRP A 478 -8.97 4.08 0.64
CA TRP A 478 -7.59 4.38 0.28
C TRP A 478 -7.18 3.87 -1.12
N LYS A 479 -8.06 3.16 -1.80
CA LYS A 479 -7.75 2.56 -3.11
C LYS A 479 -7.19 3.54 -4.13
N PRO A 480 -7.72 4.77 -4.31
CA PRO A 480 -7.13 5.74 -5.23
C PRO A 480 -5.68 6.11 -4.90
N ASP A 481 -5.34 6.26 -3.62
CA ASP A 481 -3.98 6.58 -3.17
C ASP A 481 -3.04 5.40 -3.42
N ILE A 482 -3.49 4.17 -3.16
CA ILE A 482 -2.72 2.95 -3.43
C ILE A 482 -2.45 2.79 -4.93
N ILE A 483 -3.43 3.11 -5.79
CA ILE A 483 -3.24 3.10 -7.25
C ILE A 483 -2.19 4.14 -7.67
N GLN A 484 -2.09 5.29 -7.00
CA GLN A 484 -1.07 6.29 -7.30
C GLN A 484 0.36 5.77 -7.10
N LEU A 485 0.58 4.75 -6.27
CA LEU A 485 1.89 4.13 -6.08
C LEU A 485 2.43 3.42 -7.35
N TRP A 486 1.58 3.18 -8.36
CA TRP A 486 1.98 2.70 -9.68
C TRP A 486 2.56 3.80 -10.57
N ASN A 487 2.22 5.06 -10.33
CA ASN A 487 2.60 6.17 -11.18
C ASN A 487 4.09 6.46 -11.01
N PHE A 488 4.87 6.07 -12.03
CA PHE A 488 6.30 6.23 -11.97
C PHE A 488 6.94 6.42 -13.35
N PRO A 489 7.59 7.56 -13.60
CA PRO A 489 8.38 7.75 -14.80
C PRO A 489 9.76 7.10 -14.68
N LYS A 490 10.20 6.44 -15.75
CA LYS A 490 11.47 5.70 -15.80
C LYS A 490 12.71 6.58 -15.70
N MET A 491 12.63 7.83 -16.15
CA MET A 491 13.74 8.79 -16.15
C MET A 491 13.23 10.21 -15.91
N MET A 492 14.01 10.98 -15.19
CA MET A 492 13.73 12.39 -14.92
C MET A 492 14.81 13.26 -15.59
N ASP A 493 14.48 13.86 -16.75
CA ASP A 493 15.36 14.83 -17.40
C ASP A 493 15.05 16.27 -17.00
N SER A 494 13.78 16.55 -16.76
CA SER A 494 13.28 17.87 -16.35
C SER A 494 12.05 17.72 -15.46
N PHE A 495 11.80 18.73 -14.65
CA PHE A 495 10.68 18.76 -13.71
C PHE A 495 10.17 20.19 -13.51
N THR A 496 8.99 20.32 -12.92
CA THR A 496 8.39 21.61 -12.56
C THR A 496 8.06 21.63 -11.08
N VAL A 497 8.42 22.70 -10.37
CA VAL A 497 7.98 22.99 -9.02
C VAL A 497 6.94 24.09 -9.07
N ASP A 498 5.74 23.86 -8.55
CA ASP A 498 4.69 24.86 -8.38
C ASP A 498 4.59 25.21 -6.90
N GLN A 499 5.11 26.39 -6.53
CA GLN A 499 5.13 26.85 -5.14
C GLN A 499 3.73 27.19 -4.60
N VAL A 500 2.81 27.61 -5.50
CA VAL A 500 1.44 27.99 -5.11
C VAL A 500 0.62 26.73 -4.78
N LYS A 501 0.75 25.70 -5.60
CA LYS A 501 0.07 24.41 -5.40
C LYS A 501 0.83 23.50 -4.43
N ASN A 502 2.04 23.86 -4.03
CA ASN A 502 2.94 23.04 -3.23
C ASN A 502 3.21 21.66 -3.85
N THR A 503 3.52 21.64 -5.16
CA THR A 503 3.68 20.40 -5.91
C THR A 503 4.97 20.36 -6.72
N PHE A 504 5.44 19.14 -6.94
CA PHE A 504 6.54 18.77 -7.84
C PHE A 504 5.99 17.88 -8.95
N SER A 505 6.27 18.19 -10.21
CA SER A 505 5.72 17.42 -11.34
C SER A 505 6.81 17.09 -12.35
N PHE A 506 6.79 15.86 -12.87
CA PHE A 506 7.60 15.44 -14.01
C PHE A 506 6.93 14.28 -14.75
N SER A 507 7.11 14.22 -16.07
CA SER A 507 6.54 13.16 -16.95
C SER A 507 5.06 12.84 -16.68
N GLY A 508 4.24 13.86 -16.38
CA GLY A 508 2.80 13.70 -16.13
C GLY A 508 2.42 13.30 -14.69
N THR A 509 3.40 12.98 -13.84
CA THR A 509 3.15 12.63 -12.44
C THR A 509 3.40 13.83 -11.54
N THR A 510 2.57 14.00 -10.50
CA THR A 510 2.64 15.12 -9.56
C THR A 510 2.75 14.59 -8.13
N PHE A 511 3.69 15.14 -7.38
CA PHE A 511 3.96 14.84 -5.97
C PHE A 511 3.72 16.08 -5.12
N ARG A 512 3.35 15.88 -3.86
CA ARG A 512 3.32 16.96 -2.86
C ARG A 512 4.73 17.28 -2.37
N LEU A 513 4.98 18.54 -2.04
CA LEU A 513 6.22 18.97 -1.39
C LEU A 513 6.07 18.90 0.15
N PRO A 514 7.16 18.65 0.87
CA PRO A 514 8.52 18.36 0.39
C PRO A 514 8.68 16.94 -0.15
N ILE A 515 9.69 16.71 -1.01
CA ILE A 515 9.95 15.41 -1.64
C ILE A 515 11.45 15.17 -1.82
N LEU A 516 11.87 13.94 -1.60
CA LEU A 516 13.21 13.43 -1.88
C LEU A 516 13.11 12.33 -2.93
N PHE A 517 14.01 12.30 -3.88
CA PHE A 517 14.14 11.22 -4.85
C PHE A 517 15.51 10.59 -4.78
N ARG A 518 15.58 9.26 -4.76
CA ARG A 518 16.78 8.53 -5.11
C ARG A 518 16.76 8.27 -6.60
N ILE A 519 17.85 8.57 -7.30
CA ILE A 519 17.91 8.50 -8.76
C ILE A 519 18.99 7.53 -9.18
N SER A 520 18.61 6.51 -9.93
CA SER A 520 19.52 5.58 -10.60
C SER A 520 19.42 5.71 -12.12
N ASP A 521 20.29 5.05 -12.86
CA ASP A 521 20.28 5.07 -14.31
C ASP A 521 19.04 4.40 -14.93
N LYS A 522 18.27 3.66 -14.11
CA LYS A 522 17.12 2.87 -14.55
C LYS A 522 15.80 3.32 -13.92
N HIS A 523 15.83 3.98 -12.77
CA HIS A 523 14.61 4.40 -12.08
C HIS A 523 14.86 5.57 -11.12
N VAL A 524 13.79 6.22 -10.76
CA VAL A 524 13.72 7.32 -9.79
C VAL A 524 12.81 6.85 -8.66
N GLU A 525 13.23 6.84 -7.44
CA GLU A 525 12.48 6.39 -6.26
C GLU A 525 12.05 7.62 -5.45
N PRO A 526 10.76 7.95 -5.36
CA PRO A 526 10.29 9.04 -4.52
C PRO A 526 10.22 8.60 -3.06
N MET A 527 10.63 9.49 -2.19
CA MET A 527 10.60 9.33 -0.74
C MET A 527 9.79 10.49 -0.14
N PRO A 528 8.48 10.34 0.05
CA PRO A 528 7.65 11.40 0.61
C PRO A 528 7.91 11.58 2.11
N GLU A 529 7.68 12.79 2.60
CA GLU A 529 7.62 13.06 4.03
C GLU A 529 6.18 12.83 4.51
N GLY A 530 5.98 11.81 5.32
CA GLY A 530 4.71 11.53 5.99
C GLY A 530 4.79 11.85 7.47
N GLU A 531 3.65 11.98 8.13
CA GLU A 531 3.59 12.30 9.57
C GLU A 531 4.35 11.30 10.46
N TYR A 532 4.50 10.09 9.97
CA TYR A 532 5.16 8.99 10.67
C TYR A 532 6.46 8.52 10.02
N SER A 533 6.82 9.05 8.84
CA SER A 533 8.13 8.80 8.26
C SER A 533 9.19 9.67 8.93
N ALA A 534 10.44 9.23 8.89
CA ALA A 534 11.54 10.09 9.27
C ALA A 534 11.54 11.35 8.37
N PRO A 535 11.89 12.54 8.88
CA PRO A 535 12.11 13.70 8.02
C PRO A 535 13.04 13.38 6.85
N LEU A 536 12.79 13.96 5.66
CA LEU A 536 13.55 13.63 4.44
C LEU A 536 15.06 13.71 4.62
N ARG A 537 15.51 14.64 5.45
CA ARG A 537 16.92 14.77 5.81
C ARG A 537 17.49 13.48 6.44
N TYR A 538 16.74 12.84 7.31
CA TYR A 538 17.17 11.58 7.93
C TYR A 538 17.02 10.38 7.00
N GLN A 539 16.02 10.39 6.10
CA GLN A 539 15.92 9.39 5.05
C GLN A 539 17.11 9.47 4.08
N LEU A 540 17.60 10.68 3.79
CA LEU A 540 18.81 10.88 3.00
C LEU A 540 20.07 10.26 3.67
N ALA A 541 20.10 10.13 5.00
CA ALA A 541 21.20 9.48 5.70
C ALA A 541 21.36 7.98 5.39
N ASP A 542 20.33 7.35 4.82
CA ASP A 542 20.35 5.95 4.39
C ASP A 542 20.91 5.75 2.97
N PHE A 543 21.29 6.83 2.27
CA PHE A 543 21.90 6.78 0.95
C PHE A 543 23.38 6.43 1.05
N THR A 544 23.89 5.73 0.04
CA THR A 544 25.34 5.48 -0.09
C THR A 544 26.08 6.74 -0.57
N SER A 545 27.41 6.70 -0.53
CA SER A 545 28.23 7.82 -1.03
C SER A 545 28.01 8.12 -2.52
N THR A 546 27.55 7.14 -3.30
CA THR A 546 27.38 7.22 -4.77
C THR A 546 25.94 7.33 -5.22
N ASP A 547 24.95 7.17 -4.32
CA ASP A 547 23.55 7.33 -4.68
C ASP A 547 23.28 8.79 -5.10
N LYS A 548 22.70 8.95 -6.29
CA LYS A 548 22.25 10.26 -6.79
C LYS A 548 20.90 10.60 -6.16
N PHE A 549 20.73 11.85 -5.74
CA PHE A 549 19.46 12.31 -5.19
C PHE A 549 19.03 13.67 -5.76
N LEU A 550 17.73 13.90 -5.71
CA LEU A 550 17.09 15.20 -5.90
C LEU A 550 16.15 15.41 -4.71
N TRP A 551 16.34 16.51 -4.00
CA TRP A 551 15.55 16.87 -2.83
C TRP A 551 14.97 18.26 -3.00
N VAL A 552 13.66 18.41 -2.87
CA VAL A 552 12.95 19.70 -2.91
C VAL A 552 12.31 19.94 -1.56
N ASP A 553 12.75 20.98 -0.88
CA ASP A 553 12.29 21.36 0.45
C ASP A 553 12.62 22.82 0.73
N ARG A 554 12.36 23.28 1.96
CA ARG A 554 12.77 24.63 2.41
C ARG A 554 14.28 24.76 2.37
N CYS A 555 14.76 25.91 1.86
CA CYS A 555 16.18 26.17 1.64
C CYS A 555 17.04 25.95 2.88
N PHE A 556 16.57 26.37 4.06
CA PHE A 556 17.35 26.24 5.30
C PHE A 556 17.66 24.77 5.67
N LYS A 557 16.81 23.79 5.28
CA LYS A 557 17.03 22.38 5.59
C LYS A 557 18.23 21.77 4.85
N MET A 558 18.49 22.23 3.62
CA MET A 558 19.56 21.71 2.77
C MET A 558 20.70 22.70 2.55
N ALA A 559 20.41 23.99 2.53
CA ALA A 559 21.40 25.01 2.30
C ALA A 559 22.41 25.10 3.47
N ARG A 560 21.97 24.91 4.70
CA ARG A 560 22.85 24.79 5.86
C ARG A 560 23.93 23.70 5.70
N LEU A 561 23.56 22.60 5.01
CA LEU A 561 24.48 21.48 4.74
C LEU A 561 25.52 21.84 3.68
N TRP A 562 25.08 22.52 2.61
CA TRP A 562 25.89 22.65 1.38
C TRP A 562 26.05 24.10 0.85
N GLN A 563 25.17 25.02 1.27
CA GLN A 563 25.21 26.43 0.81
C GLN A 563 24.77 27.40 1.93
N PRO A 564 25.62 27.67 2.90
CA PRO A 564 25.28 28.45 4.10
C PRO A 564 24.63 29.81 3.83
N SER A 565 24.90 30.44 2.69
CA SER A 565 24.31 31.74 2.31
C SER A 565 22.77 31.70 2.16
N LEU A 566 22.18 30.51 1.92
CA LEU A 566 20.73 30.29 1.82
C LEU A 566 20.14 29.64 3.08
N ALA A 567 20.93 29.41 4.11
CA ALA A 567 20.51 28.66 5.29
C ALA A 567 19.42 29.34 6.14
N LEU A 568 19.23 30.64 5.95
CA LEU A 568 18.22 31.43 6.67
C LEU A 568 16.95 31.68 5.89
N SER A 569 16.91 31.22 4.63
CA SER A 569 15.72 31.36 3.78
C SER A 569 14.67 30.30 4.06
N GLY A 570 13.44 30.74 4.27
CA GLY A 570 12.26 29.87 4.33
C GLY A 570 11.67 29.49 2.97
N ASP A 571 12.25 29.96 1.86
CA ASP A 571 11.82 29.67 0.50
C ASP A 571 12.13 28.21 0.11
N LEU A 572 11.64 27.77 -1.04
CA LEU A 572 11.95 26.46 -1.57
C LEU A 572 13.30 26.44 -2.31
N CYS A 573 14.04 25.38 -2.12
CA CYS A 573 15.26 25.05 -2.84
C CYS A 573 15.19 23.62 -3.42
N VAL A 574 16.02 23.39 -4.43
CA VAL A 574 16.30 22.06 -4.97
C VAL A 574 17.76 21.73 -4.72
N ALA A 575 18.02 20.62 -4.03
CA ALA A 575 19.36 20.05 -3.92
C ALA A 575 19.49 18.84 -4.84
N MET A 576 20.58 18.76 -5.59
CA MET A 576 20.91 17.63 -6.46
C MET A 576 22.37 17.22 -6.27
N GLY A 577 22.63 15.94 -6.11
CA GLY A 577 23.99 15.45 -5.95
C GLY A 577 24.09 14.04 -5.42
N GLN A 578 25.24 13.81 -4.75
CA GLN A 578 25.61 12.56 -4.08
C GLN A 578 26.20 12.90 -2.72
N LEU A 579 25.96 12.07 -1.70
CA LEU A 579 26.50 12.33 -0.35
C LEU A 579 28.03 12.20 -0.26
N GLY A 580 28.65 11.46 -1.17
CA GLY A 580 30.10 11.37 -1.28
C GLY A 580 30.79 12.60 -1.88
N ALA A 581 29.99 13.61 -2.33
CA ALA A 581 30.47 14.86 -2.92
C ALA A 581 29.72 16.04 -2.32
N THR A 582 29.92 17.26 -2.85
CA THR A 582 29.14 18.43 -2.46
C THR A 582 27.95 18.59 -3.41
N PRO A 583 26.70 18.40 -2.97
CA PRO A 583 25.53 18.61 -3.78
C PRO A 583 25.34 20.07 -4.17
N ALA A 584 24.74 20.30 -5.33
CA ALA A 584 24.34 21.63 -5.78
C ALA A 584 22.97 22.00 -5.19
N VAL A 585 22.87 23.19 -4.62
CA VAL A 585 21.60 23.75 -4.11
C VAL A 585 21.20 24.94 -4.98
N THR A 586 19.97 24.94 -5.48
CA THR A 586 19.41 26.01 -6.32
C THR A 586 18.17 26.58 -5.64
N HIS A 587 18.12 27.88 -5.48
CA HIS A 587 16.95 28.60 -4.98
C HIS A 587 15.85 28.64 -6.03
N ILE A 588 14.60 28.43 -5.63
CA ILE A 588 13.43 28.53 -6.48
C ILE A 588 12.84 29.93 -6.32
N ASP A 589 13.07 30.78 -7.33
CA ASP A 589 12.75 32.21 -7.33
C ASP A 589 11.43 32.56 -8.04
N GLN A 590 10.74 31.56 -8.63
CA GLN A 590 9.50 31.77 -9.40
C GLN A 590 8.37 30.90 -8.87
N PRO A 591 7.11 31.37 -8.91
CA PRO A 591 5.94 30.60 -8.49
C PRO A 591 5.82 29.24 -9.20
N GLN A 592 6.17 29.18 -10.51
CA GLN A 592 6.31 27.95 -11.29
C GLN A 592 7.73 27.89 -11.86
N TRP A 593 8.54 27.03 -11.29
CA TRP A 593 9.95 26.90 -11.66
C TRP A 593 10.20 25.58 -12.41
N LYS A 594 10.90 25.66 -13.55
CA LYS A 594 11.28 24.51 -14.35
C LYS A 594 12.75 24.20 -14.18
N GLY A 595 13.05 23.00 -13.70
CA GLY A 595 14.41 22.51 -13.48
C GLY A 595 14.81 21.44 -14.49
N LYS A 596 16.11 21.30 -14.72
CA LYS A 596 16.71 20.15 -15.40
C LYS A 596 17.54 19.34 -14.41
N VAL A 597 17.48 18.03 -14.52
CA VAL A 597 18.27 17.14 -13.66
C VAL A 597 19.72 17.14 -14.18
N LYS A 598 20.62 17.72 -13.39
CA LYS A 598 22.06 17.75 -13.66
C LYS A 598 22.80 17.45 -12.37
N PHE A 599 23.48 16.33 -12.32
CA PHE A 599 24.30 15.98 -11.17
C PHE A 599 25.71 16.55 -11.32
N PRO A 600 26.31 17.06 -10.21
CA PRO A 600 27.72 17.41 -10.20
C PRO A 600 28.59 16.21 -10.59
N THR A 601 29.60 16.44 -11.41
CA THR A 601 30.57 15.42 -11.87
C THR A 601 31.75 15.26 -10.90
N THR A 602 31.66 15.81 -9.70
CA THR A 602 32.71 15.75 -8.69
C THR A 602 32.92 14.31 -8.21
N PRO A 603 34.14 13.80 -8.14
CA PRO A 603 34.42 12.47 -7.59
C PRO A 603 33.93 12.35 -6.15
N THR A 604 33.33 11.19 -5.83
CA THR A 604 32.89 10.88 -4.47
C THR A 604 34.08 10.47 -3.59
N SER A 605 34.01 10.78 -2.29
CA SER A 605 35.01 10.37 -1.30
C SER A 605 34.34 10.03 0.03
N ASP A 606 34.95 9.09 0.76
CA ASP A 606 34.47 8.72 2.10
C ASP A 606 34.51 9.88 3.09
N ALA A 607 35.53 10.75 2.98
CA ALA A 607 35.65 11.94 3.82
C ALA A 607 34.51 12.94 3.62
N ALA A 608 34.06 13.13 2.37
CA ALA A 608 32.89 13.95 2.07
C ALA A 608 31.62 13.31 2.57
N TYR A 609 31.47 11.99 2.38
CA TYR A 609 30.34 11.22 2.86
C TYR A 609 30.17 11.32 4.37
N GLN A 610 31.23 11.09 5.15
CA GLN A 610 31.16 11.17 6.61
C GLN A 610 30.84 12.60 7.11
N ARG A 611 31.39 13.62 6.46
CA ARG A 611 31.02 15.02 6.79
C ARG A 611 29.55 15.29 6.55
N ASN A 612 29.02 14.87 5.40
CA ASN A 612 27.62 15.06 5.06
C ASN A 612 26.69 14.32 6.03
N LEU A 613 27.00 13.08 6.39
CA LEU A 613 26.24 12.31 7.37
C LEU A 613 26.27 12.97 8.76
N ALA A 614 27.41 13.49 9.21
CA ALA A 614 27.50 14.19 10.49
C ALA A 614 26.60 15.43 10.51
N GLN A 615 26.58 16.20 9.42
CA GLN A 615 25.72 17.38 9.29
C GLN A 615 24.23 17.02 9.24
N ILE A 616 23.86 15.96 8.53
CA ILE A 616 22.48 15.47 8.43
C ILE A 616 21.92 15.09 9.82
N ARG A 617 22.74 14.60 10.72
CA ARG A 617 22.35 14.16 12.07
C ARG A 617 22.15 15.27 13.10
N ILE A 618 22.47 16.53 12.75
CA ILE A 618 22.22 17.67 13.63
C ILE A 618 20.71 17.84 13.80
N GLU A 619 20.25 17.95 15.05
CA GLU A 619 18.83 18.09 15.36
C GLU A 619 18.26 19.44 14.93
N ASP A 620 16.97 19.45 14.54
CA ASP A 620 16.29 20.66 14.08
C ASP A 620 16.15 21.72 15.16
N ASN A 621 16.17 21.33 16.45
CA ASN A 621 16.12 22.23 17.60
C ASN A 621 17.30 23.19 17.66
N ASP A 622 18.45 22.81 17.10
CA ASP A 622 19.65 23.62 17.08
C ASP A 622 19.65 24.67 15.95
N ILE A 623 18.64 24.64 15.09
CA ILE A 623 18.55 25.55 13.94
C ILE A 623 18.03 26.89 14.43
N ARG A 624 18.90 27.94 14.31
CA ARG A 624 18.56 29.33 14.54
C ARG A 624 18.73 30.12 13.23
N TYR A 625 17.73 30.89 12.89
CA TYR A 625 17.76 31.78 11.72
C TYR A 625 17.39 33.19 12.10
N SER A 626 17.99 34.16 11.40
CA SER A 626 17.79 35.59 11.65
C SER A 626 16.61 36.12 10.83
N ALA A 627 15.39 35.76 11.20
CA ALA A 627 14.19 36.32 10.59
C ALA A 627 13.51 37.24 11.60
N ASP A 628 12.96 38.35 11.14
CA ASP A 628 12.17 39.29 11.97
C ASP A 628 10.80 38.67 12.35
N SER A 629 10.44 37.50 11.74
CA SER A 629 9.21 36.81 12.00
C SER A 629 9.45 35.36 12.42
N PHE A 630 8.64 34.85 13.34
CA PHE A 630 8.59 33.45 13.68
C PHE A 630 7.71 32.71 12.69
N ARG A 631 8.33 32.17 11.65
CA ARG A 631 7.68 31.29 10.70
C ARG A 631 7.56 29.88 11.31
N LEU A 632 6.36 29.37 11.34
CA LEU A 632 6.03 28.12 12.02
C LEU A 632 6.02 26.91 11.09
N ASP A 633 6.13 27.11 9.78
CA ASP A 633 6.31 26.06 8.76
C ASP A 633 7.76 25.55 8.64
N VAL A 634 8.68 26.15 9.39
CA VAL A 634 10.10 25.81 9.40
C VAL A 634 10.54 25.30 10.78
N PRO A 635 11.46 24.33 10.90
CA PRO A 635 11.98 23.90 12.20
C PRO A 635 12.86 24.98 12.85
N GLY A 636 13.02 24.88 14.17
CA GLY A 636 13.75 25.84 14.97
C GLY A 636 12.96 27.11 15.23
N ALA A 637 13.68 28.19 15.49
CA ALA A 637 13.16 29.55 15.82
C ALA A 637 14.11 30.63 15.38
N PRO A 638 13.66 31.91 15.19
CA PRO A 638 14.52 33.05 15.01
C PRO A 638 15.49 33.22 16.19
N GLN A 639 16.61 33.90 15.94
CA GLN A 639 17.60 34.21 17.01
C GLN A 639 17.01 35.07 18.14
N SER A 640 15.98 35.84 17.84
CA SER A 640 15.22 36.63 18.80
C SER A 640 14.41 35.79 19.81
N ILE A 641 14.17 34.52 19.53
CA ILE A 641 13.42 33.64 20.42
C ILE A 641 14.40 32.77 21.23
N LYS A 642 14.26 32.82 22.55
CA LYS A 642 15.04 32.05 23.51
C LYS A 642 14.49 30.61 23.61
N ARG A 643 13.17 30.49 23.79
CA ARG A 643 12.45 29.19 23.85
C ARG A 643 10.97 29.36 23.55
N PHE A 644 10.31 28.28 23.20
CA PHE A 644 8.86 28.22 23.08
C PHE A 644 8.32 26.86 23.57
N SER A 645 7.02 26.82 23.94
CA SER A 645 6.33 25.61 24.38
C SER A 645 4.87 25.61 23.95
N GLY A 646 4.21 24.45 24.02
CA GLY A 646 2.80 24.29 23.63
C GLY A 646 2.57 24.28 22.13
N ILE A 647 3.60 24.09 21.32
CA ILE A 647 3.57 24.09 19.86
C ILE A 647 4.07 22.74 19.35
N SER A 648 3.35 22.11 18.42
CA SER A 648 3.72 20.87 17.75
C SER A 648 4.95 21.04 16.85
N ARG A 649 5.42 19.94 16.27
CA ARG A 649 6.42 19.95 15.19
C ARG A 649 5.89 20.72 13.98
N PRO A 650 6.77 21.32 13.14
CA PRO A 650 6.34 22.02 11.95
C PRO A 650 5.76 21.04 10.93
N GLU A 651 4.63 21.45 10.36
CA GLU A 651 4.02 20.89 9.17
C GLU A 651 4.32 21.79 7.96
N SER A 652 3.99 21.37 6.75
CA SER A 652 4.30 22.12 5.52
C SER A 652 3.70 23.54 5.47
N TRP A 653 2.66 23.81 6.26
CA TRP A 653 1.94 25.08 6.32
C TRP A 653 2.19 25.87 7.60
N GLY A 654 2.69 25.26 8.69
CA GLY A 654 2.85 25.89 9.99
C GLY A 654 2.87 24.87 11.14
N ARG A 655 2.41 25.27 12.33
CA ARG A 655 2.35 24.40 13.52
C ARG A 655 1.03 24.55 14.28
N TRP A 656 0.57 23.46 14.86
CA TRP A 656 -0.56 23.46 15.78
C TRP A 656 -0.11 23.84 17.20
N SER A 657 -0.94 24.60 17.92
CA SER A 657 -0.90 24.56 19.39
C SER A 657 -1.30 23.14 19.86
N ASN A 658 -0.59 22.63 20.86
CA ASN A 658 -0.79 21.27 21.35
C ASN A 658 -0.83 21.26 22.88
N ALA A 659 -2.03 21.10 23.44
CA ALA A 659 -2.26 21.12 24.87
C ALA A 659 -1.66 19.89 25.60
N ASN A 660 -1.26 18.84 24.88
CA ASN A 660 -0.51 17.73 25.48
C ASN A 660 0.95 18.13 25.81
N LEU A 661 1.51 19.11 25.10
CA LEU A 661 2.86 19.63 25.38
C LEU A 661 2.85 20.72 26.46
N ALA A 662 1.89 21.64 26.37
CA ALA A 662 1.61 22.65 27.39
C ALA A 662 0.19 23.21 27.17
N PRO A 663 -0.54 23.60 28.24
CA PRO A 663 -1.91 24.10 28.11
C PRO A 663 -2.04 25.39 27.30
N GLU A 664 -0.95 26.15 27.21
CA GLU A 664 -0.87 27.42 26.49
C GLU A 664 0.38 27.41 25.59
N VAL A 665 0.32 28.14 24.49
CA VAL A 665 1.49 28.50 23.69
C VAL A 665 2.23 29.60 24.42
N LYS A 666 3.52 29.37 24.77
CA LYS A 666 4.40 30.36 25.37
C LYS A 666 5.62 30.55 24.50
N ILE A 667 5.93 31.82 24.19
CA ILE A 667 7.10 32.20 23.41
C ILE A 667 7.91 33.21 24.28
N GLU A 668 9.12 32.84 24.62
CA GLU A 668 10.05 33.67 25.39
C GLU A 668 11.11 34.24 24.44
N TYR A 669 11.21 35.55 24.38
CA TYR A 669 12.17 36.28 23.57
C TYR A 669 13.48 36.47 24.33
N VAL A 670 14.60 36.63 23.60
CA VAL A 670 15.93 36.92 24.17
C VAL A 670 15.95 38.31 24.79
N ASP A 671 15.46 39.30 24.03
CA ASP A 671 15.32 40.69 24.48
C ASP A 671 13.88 40.97 24.91
N PRO A 672 13.63 42.00 25.74
CA PRO A 672 12.28 42.45 26.04
C PRO A 672 11.51 42.79 24.78
N LEU A 673 10.22 42.45 24.75
CA LEU A 673 9.34 42.94 23.70
C LEU A 673 9.31 44.46 23.67
N PRO A 674 9.15 45.13 22.51
CA PRO A 674 9.13 46.57 22.40
C PRO A 674 8.11 47.22 23.34
N PRO A 675 8.36 48.50 23.80
CA PRO A 675 7.41 49.18 24.67
C PRO A 675 6.00 49.35 24.08
N LYS A 676 5.92 49.51 22.75
CA LYS A 676 4.68 49.50 21.97
C LYS A 676 4.92 48.74 20.70
N PHE A 677 4.02 47.83 20.38
CA PHE A 677 4.15 47.02 19.17
C PHE A 677 2.84 46.44 18.70
N ASP A 678 2.81 46.08 17.43
CA ASP A 678 1.78 45.26 16.83
C ASP A 678 2.23 43.82 16.78
N LEU A 679 1.40 42.91 17.34
CA LEU A 679 1.51 41.49 17.13
C LEU A 679 0.72 41.12 15.90
N VAL A 680 1.39 40.79 14.81
CA VAL A 680 0.77 40.29 13.59
C VAL A 680 0.84 38.77 13.59
N ILE A 681 -0.31 38.12 13.63
CA ILE A 681 -0.43 36.68 13.65
C ILE A 681 -1.26 36.15 12.47
N THR A 682 -0.71 35.19 11.70
CA THR A 682 -1.45 34.46 10.67
C THR A 682 -1.80 33.10 11.22
N ALA A 683 -3.09 32.85 11.44
CA ALA A 683 -3.56 31.66 12.11
C ALA A 683 -4.99 31.26 11.70
N ARG A 684 -5.42 30.08 12.12
CA ARG A 684 -6.79 29.57 12.07
C ARG A 684 -7.17 28.87 13.37
N ALA A 685 -8.45 28.80 13.69
CA ALA A 685 -8.93 28.01 14.82
C ALA A 685 -9.17 26.54 14.42
N TYR A 686 -9.20 25.67 15.44
CA TYR A 686 -9.56 24.27 15.30
C TYR A 686 -10.72 23.90 16.23
N GLY A 687 -11.68 23.15 15.68
CA GLY A 687 -12.81 22.57 16.43
C GLY A 687 -13.61 23.63 17.19
N ALA A 688 -13.83 23.44 18.48
CA ALA A 688 -14.61 24.34 19.32
C ALA A 688 -13.99 25.73 19.53
N ASN A 689 -12.74 25.96 19.11
CA ASN A 689 -12.10 27.28 19.18
C ASN A 689 -12.48 28.20 18.01
N VAL A 690 -13.19 27.70 16.99
CA VAL A 690 -13.68 28.50 15.86
C VAL A 690 -14.64 29.59 16.36
N HIS A 691 -14.31 30.84 16.02
CA HIS A 691 -15.01 32.07 16.47
C HIS A 691 -15.05 32.28 18.01
N ARG A 692 -14.28 31.50 18.79
CA ARG A 692 -14.09 31.76 20.22
C ARG A 692 -13.09 32.89 20.43
N GLN A 693 -13.19 33.52 21.59
CA GLN A 693 -12.26 34.54 22.04
C GLN A 693 -11.02 33.85 22.64
N ILE A 694 -9.91 33.93 21.97
CA ILE A 694 -8.64 33.33 22.37
C ILE A 694 -7.80 34.39 23.07
N PRO A 695 -7.51 34.25 24.38
CA PRO A 695 -6.67 35.18 25.09
C PRO A 695 -5.22 35.20 24.57
N VAL A 696 -4.72 36.37 24.23
CA VAL A 696 -3.32 36.64 23.91
C VAL A 696 -2.78 37.61 24.94
N ARG A 697 -1.69 37.28 25.62
CA ARG A 697 -1.16 38.05 26.76
C ARG A 697 0.30 38.44 26.56
N VAL A 698 0.60 39.69 26.96
CA VAL A 698 1.93 40.24 27.05
C VAL A 698 2.03 41.01 28.38
N GLY A 699 2.80 40.47 29.35
CA GLY A 699 2.76 40.98 30.70
C GLY A 699 1.37 40.94 31.31
N ASP A 700 0.93 42.08 31.83
CA ASP A 700 -0.42 42.21 32.42
C ASP A 700 -1.50 42.57 31.39
N GLN A 701 -1.13 42.81 30.16
CA GLN A 701 -2.10 43.08 29.09
C GLN A 701 -2.64 41.81 28.43
N GLN A 702 -3.94 41.82 28.17
CA GLN A 702 -4.62 40.78 27.43
C GLN A 702 -5.44 41.36 26.28
N GLN A 703 -5.27 40.79 25.11
CA GLN A 703 -6.12 41.00 23.93
C GLN A 703 -6.84 39.73 23.60
N LEU A 704 -7.97 39.82 22.88
CA LEU A 704 -8.79 38.70 22.48
C LEU A 704 -8.70 38.51 20.97
N LEU A 705 -8.25 37.35 20.54
CA LEU A 705 -8.12 36.95 19.14
C LEU A 705 -9.31 36.03 18.76
N SER A 706 -10.03 36.36 17.69
CA SER A 706 -11.08 35.51 17.16
C SER A 706 -10.70 35.02 15.77
N LEU A 707 -10.65 33.68 15.59
CA LEU A 707 -10.19 33.02 14.37
C LEU A 707 -11.32 32.18 13.75
N GLY A 708 -11.38 32.16 12.41
CA GLY A 708 -12.22 31.24 11.65
C GLY A 708 -11.52 29.90 11.37
N GLU A 709 -12.17 29.05 10.58
CA GLU A 709 -11.62 27.76 10.12
C GLU A 709 -10.51 27.90 9.08
N THR A 710 -10.46 29.01 8.36
CA THR A 710 -9.46 29.31 7.34
C THR A 710 -8.36 30.23 7.89
N PHE A 711 -7.15 30.15 7.32
CA PHE A 711 -6.06 31.03 7.70
C PHE A 711 -6.40 32.50 7.39
N SER A 712 -6.20 33.35 8.37
CA SER A 712 -6.36 34.81 8.28
C SER A 712 -5.31 35.51 9.11
N THR A 713 -4.95 36.73 8.71
CA THR A 713 -3.95 37.56 9.41
C THR A 713 -4.69 38.56 10.28
N HIS A 714 -4.27 38.62 11.54
CA HIS A 714 -4.81 39.54 12.55
C HIS A 714 -3.70 40.37 13.17
N THR A 715 -4.02 41.60 13.54
CA THR A 715 -3.11 42.53 14.24
C THR A 715 -3.70 42.86 15.61
N LEU A 716 -2.90 42.65 16.66
CA LEU A 716 -3.24 42.99 18.03
C LEU A 716 -2.23 44.04 18.53
N HIS A 717 -2.72 45.08 19.18
CA HIS A 717 -1.88 46.20 19.66
C HIS A 717 -1.52 46.03 21.15
N PHE A 718 -0.25 46.06 21.46
CA PHE A 718 0.23 45.89 22.85
C PHE A 718 1.12 47.07 23.29
N ASP A 719 0.89 47.49 24.54
CA ASP A 719 1.86 48.26 25.32
C ASP A 719 2.58 47.33 26.28
N ASN A 720 3.89 47.43 26.39
CA ASN A 720 4.73 46.59 27.26
C ASN A 720 5.55 47.43 28.24
N PRO A 721 4.91 48.17 29.19
CA PRO A 721 5.61 49.04 30.12
C PRO A 721 6.49 48.27 31.10
N THR A 722 6.24 47.00 31.32
CA THR A 722 7.01 46.12 32.24
C THR A 722 8.20 45.44 31.58
N ALA A 723 8.46 45.74 30.31
CA ALA A 723 9.54 45.13 29.52
C ALA A 723 9.55 43.59 29.61
N THR A 724 8.36 42.95 29.52
CA THR A 724 8.27 41.50 29.52
C THR A 724 8.87 40.87 28.27
N HIS A 725 9.44 39.69 28.43
CA HIS A 725 10.00 38.89 27.35
C HIS A 725 9.04 37.83 26.80
N GLN A 726 7.81 37.71 27.38
CA GLN A 726 6.93 36.59 27.12
C GLN A 726 5.66 37.02 26.42
N LEU A 727 5.34 36.25 25.33
CA LEU A 727 4.05 36.20 24.68
C LEU A 727 3.38 34.90 25.02
N THR A 728 2.08 34.96 25.39
CA THR A 728 1.25 33.74 25.66
C THR A 728 -0.02 33.76 24.82
N ILE A 729 -0.37 32.64 24.19
CA ILE A 729 -1.62 32.43 23.47
C ILE A 729 -2.34 31.22 24.06
N ALA A 730 -3.56 31.40 24.54
CA ALA A 730 -4.31 30.40 25.32
C ALA A 730 -5.61 29.98 24.62
N PRO A 731 -5.60 29.00 23.71
CA PRO A 731 -6.83 28.46 23.14
C PRO A 731 -7.72 27.88 24.26
N PRO A 732 -9.00 28.31 24.37
CA PRO A 732 -9.81 27.95 25.54
C PRO A 732 -10.27 26.48 25.55
N GLU A 733 -10.46 25.88 24.38
CA GLU A 733 -11.01 24.50 24.26
C GLU A 733 -10.18 23.63 23.31
N PRO A 734 -8.95 23.22 23.70
CA PRO A 734 -8.15 22.30 22.88
C PRO A 734 -8.85 20.94 22.78
N GLN A 735 -9.00 20.44 21.54
CA GLN A 735 -9.69 19.19 21.26
C GLN A 735 -8.76 18.17 20.62
N LEU A 736 -9.09 16.87 20.81
CA LEU A 736 -8.42 15.81 20.09
C LEU A 736 -8.54 16.04 18.57
N SER A 737 -7.46 15.80 17.87
CA SER A 737 -7.43 15.99 16.43
C SER A 737 -8.42 15.05 15.74
N ASN A 738 -9.32 15.63 14.93
CA ASN A 738 -10.17 14.89 14.00
C ASN A 738 -9.53 14.81 12.60
N ILE A 739 -8.29 15.24 12.47
CA ILE A 739 -7.53 15.16 11.22
C ILE A 739 -7.13 13.71 11.02
N GLY A 740 -7.84 13.04 10.13
CA GLY A 740 -7.85 11.59 10.01
C GLY A 740 -9.04 11.03 10.77
N ASN A 741 -10.19 11.05 10.14
CA ASN A 741 -11.37 10.44 10.72
C ASN A 741 -11.08 9.03 11.12
N ILE A 742 -11.30 8.77 12.34
CA ILE A 742 -11.67 7.59 13.06
C ILE A 742 -10.80 7.51 14.31
N THR A 743 -11.44 7.95 15.41
CA THR A 743 -11.17 7.51 16.78
C THR A 743 -9.70 7.37 17.18
N GLY A 744 -9.11 8.50 17.57
CA GLY A 744 -8.01 8.45 18.54
C GLY A 744 -6.60 8.26 17.98
N GLN A 745 -6.32 8.61 16.75
CA GLN A 745 -5.02 8.29 16.15
C GLN A 745 -4.04 9.47 16.05
N ASP A 746 -4.52 10.70 16.04
CA ASP A 746 -3.69 11.86 16.37
C ASP A 746 -3.95 12.22 17.83
N PRO A 747 -3.08 11.83 18.78
CA PRO A 747 -3.32 12.04 20.21
C PRO A 747 -3.19 13.53 20.61
N ARG A 748 -2.90 14.42 19.66
CA ARG A 748 -2.71 15.85 19.93
C ARG A 748 -4.03 16.52 20.27
N LYS A 749 -4.02 17.32 21.32
CA LYS A 749 -5.09 18.25 21.64
C LYS A 749 -4.81 19.59 21.02
N LEU A 750 -5.46 19.87 19.90
CA LEU A 750 -5.24 21.03 19.05
C LEU A 750 -6.19 22.19 19.42
N GLY A 751 -5.70 23.41 19.34
CA GLY A 751 -6.49 24.62 19.58
C GLY A 751 -6.48 25.57 18.40
N ILE A 752 -5.28 26.00 17.93
CA ILE A 752 -5.10 26.89 16.78
C ILE A 752 -3.93 26.40 15.91
N GLY A 753 -4.07 26.58 14.60
CA GLY A 753 -3.00 26.39 13.63
C GLY A 753 -2.38 27.74 13.30
N MET A 754 -1.07 27.87 13.45
CA MET A 754 -0.32 29.12 13.30
C MET A 754 0.69 28.98 12.15
N VAL A 755 0.71 29.96 11.25
CA VAL A 755 1.64 30.03 10.12
C VAL A 755 2.83 30.93 10.44
N GLU A 756 2.55 32.12 10.98
CA GLU A 756 3.56 33.15 11.23
C GLU A 756 3.16 34.05 12.40
N ILE A 757 4.16 34.49 13.17
CA ILE A 757 4.03 35.48 14.23
C ILE A 757 5.11 36.54 14.01
N LYS A 758 4.72 37.82 13.92
CA LYS A 758 5.61 38.96 13.79
C LYS A 758 5.41 39.97 14.93
N ILE A 759 6.50 40.54 15.41
CA ILE A 759 6.50 41.70 16.33
C ILE A 759 6.90 42.91 15.50
N VAL A 760 6.02 43.87 15.37
CA VAL A 760 6.25 45.12 14.62
C VAL A 760 6.28 46.27 15.61
N PRO A 761 7.48 46.81 15.96
CA PRO A 761 7.58 47.95 16.87
C PRO A 761 6.77 49.12 16.35
N GLN A 762 6.08 49.81 17.26
CA GLN A 762 5.41 51.09 16.98
C GLN A 762 6.26 52.26 17.53
N PRO A 763 6.25 53.42 16.84
CA PRO A 763 7.07 54.55 17.25
C PRO A 763 6.72 55.10 18.64
#